data_523a9cb91b1e62b48816ed86a1f39f9c
#
_entry.id   523a9cb91b1e62b48816ed86a1f39f9c
#
_cell.length_a   1.000
_cell.length_b   1.000
_cell.length_c   1.000
_cell.angle_alpha   90.00
_cell.angle_beta   90.00
_cell.angle_gamma   90.00
#
_symmetry.space_group_name_H-M   'P 1'
#
loop_
_entity.id
_entity.type
_entity.pdbx_description
1 polymer ?
#
loop_
_entity_poly.entity_id
_entity_poly.type
_entity_poly.pdbx_seq_one_letter_code
_entity_poly.pdbx_strand_id
1 'polypeptide(L)'
;KSNLLRALHSLNPIEGFQPLSPIKDFPRHRRLEECKPDTLVIDATWVLDEDEKEELLEHFSRACDVSKVKIGRSYNGETRTVSFLNLGEIPFDEADIKSKAKKVAAAVRAATQKPEAPTALNAAADAFESDASSTRTREVWAKTATAAANTLRAALASADVDLSDKQERLLLELEEVAENIASDKDAQNEAKQWVLGAMPKFVYVEEYPELEGHQDIAAYIQRKSQNQRNERDKNFERLCKVAGLNPEELQTLLSNNDHETRNQLANRASAVVTGEIKRLWKDRQLKIRFNLDAHHVDTIISDPTNTYDVEVNLGDRSRGFQWFFAFYIIFSADTDGGHAENAVLLLDEPGLYLHAKSQSDLLRHFERDFDNQIVYSTHSPFMVPTHSLDSVRTVNISEDAGTTVADNPTGDSRTLFPLQAALGYDLAQSLFVGPNNLVVEGVTDFWILSAVSAHLAERREFALSPELTITPAGGAQKVSYMVALLTSEALNVLVLLDAERESKATKDDLLKAKLIRDKNVVFVSEAFTPSPNEADIEDLFEPSVYEALVRESYSTELKGKTLQLNENIPRVAKRIEVALKELGISFYKTRPTRLFLTKMASEPENMLPERTVEYFKALFAIINQRLDKHAVKERKPFEP
;
A
#
# COMPACT_ATOMS: atom_id res chain seq x y z
N LYS A 1 -12.25 5.35 7.10
CA LYS A 1 -11.05 5.34 6.28
C LYS A 1 -9.96 6.21 6.92
N SER A 2 -10.21 7.48 7.20
CA SER A 2 -9.27 8.42 7.83
C SER A 2 -8.67 7.89 9.14
N ASN A 3 -9.48 7.25 9.99
CA ASN A 3 -8.99 6.65 11.24
C ASN A 3 -7.96 5.54 10.99
N LEU A 4 -8.07 4.78 9.90
CA LEU A 4 -7.09 3.76 9.53
C LEU A 4 -5.76 4.40 9.14
N LEU A 5 -5.79 5.44 8.30
CA LEU A 5 -4.58 6.18 7.90
C LEU A 5 -3.91 6.85 9.11
N ARG A 6 -4.70 7.47 10.00
CA ARG A 6 -4.18 8.07 11.25
C ARG A 6 -3.58 7.02 12.19
N ALA A 7 -4.16 5.83 12.27
CA ALA A 7 -3.59 4.74 13.05
C ALA A 7 -2.24 4.27 12.48
N LEU A 8 -2.12 4.11 11.15
CA LEU A 8 -0.86 3.81 10.48
C LEU A 8 0.17 4.92 10.71
N HIS A 9 -0.23 6.18 10.53
CA HIS A 9 0.63 7.34 10.80
C HIS A 9 1.19 7.32 12.23
N SER A 10 0.38 6.92 13.21
CA SER A 10 0.81 6.87 14.62
C SER A 10 1.98 5.91 14.88
N LEU A 11 2.25 4.94 14.00
CA LEU A 11 3.36 3.99 14.18
C LEU A 11 4.73 4.67 14.13
N ASN A 12 4.99 5.53 13.13
CA ASN A 12 6.29 6.19 12.96
C ASN A 12 6.16 7.53 12.22
N PRO A 13 5.51 8.55 12.80
CA PRO A 13 5.35 9.87 12.17
C PRO A 13 6.67 10.62 12.09
N ILE A 14 6.85 11.41 11.03
CA ILE A 14 8.05 12.25 10.82
C ILE A 14 8.17 13.34 11.90
N GLU A 15 7.05 13.99 12.22
CA GLU A 15 7.02 15.13 13.16
C GLU A 15 7.06 14.74 14.65
N GLY A 16 7.22 13.45 14.93
CA GLY A 16 7.07 12.91 16.27
C GLY A 16 5.62 12.54 16.61
N PHE A 17 5.46 11.62 17.53
CA PHE A 17 4.16 11.09 17.91
C PHE A 17 3.36 12.13 18.72
N GLN A 18 2.12 12.38 18.29
CA GLN A 18 1.13 13.08 19.12
C GLN A 18 0.18 12.04 19.69
N PRO A 19 0.02 11.99 21.04
CA PRO A 19 -0.89 11.03 21.67
C PRO A 19 -2.31 11.18 21.12
N LEU A 20 -2.92 10.05 20.78
CA LEU A 20 -4.33 10.02 20.39
C LEU A 20 -5.21 10.25 21.62
N SER A 21 -6.28 11.01 21.44
CA SER A 21 -7.19 11.32 22.55
C SER A 21 -8.18 10.17 22.76
N PRO A 22 -8.21 9.50 23.92
CA PRO A 22 -9.22 8.48 24.21
C PRO A 22 -10.66 8.98 24.00
N ILE A 23 -10.93 10.24 24.31
CA ILE A 23 -12.27 10.84 24.15
C ILE A 23 -12.69 10.93 22.69
N LYS A 24 -11.73 11.25 21.77
CA LYS A 24 -12.00 11.47 20.37
C LYS A 24 -11.82 10.22 19.51
N ASP A 25 -10.81 9.44 19.84
CA ASP A 25 -10.27 8.39 18.95
C ASP A 25 -10.63 6.97 19.41
N PHE A 26 -11.05 6.76 20.67
CA PHE A 26 -11.50 5.46 21.16
C PHE A 26 -12.91 5.12 20.62
N PRO A 27 -13.20 3.86 20.30
CA PRO A 27 -14.50 3.45 19.74
C PRO A 27 -15.67 3.86 20.61
N ARG A 28 -16.60 4.67 20.07
CA ARG A 28 -17.71 5.29 20.81
C ARG A 28 -18.74 4.30 21.37
N HIS A 29 -18.80 3.09 20.86
CA HIS A 29 -19.66 2.03 21.39
C HIS A 29 -19.08 1.34 22.61
N ARG A 30 -17.80 1.55 22.92
CA ARG A 30 -17.12 1.03 24.10
C ARG A 30 -17.08 2.08 25.21
N ARG A 31 -17.00 1.61 26.46
CA ARG A 31 -16.88 2.51 27.62
C ARG A 31 -15.47 3.10 27.69
N LEU A 32 -15.38 4.38 27.99
CA LEU A 32 -14.09 5.09 28.07
C LEU A 32 -13.15 4.49 29.14
N GLU A 33 -13.72 3.91 30.20
CA GLU A 33 -12.98 3.23 31.27
C GLU A 33 -12.26 1.94 30.79
N GLU A 34 -12.65 1.40 29.64
CA GLU A 34 -11.97 0.27 29.00
C GLU A 34 -10.68 0.69 28.29
N CYS A 35 -10.50 1.98 28.02
CA CYS A 35 -9.29 2.52 27.43
C CYS A 35 -8.22 2.70 28.50
N LYS A 36 -7.40 1.68 28.71
CA LYS A 36 -6.25 1.72 29.61
C LYS A 36 -5.04 2.37 28.92
N PRO A 37 -4.04 2.84 29.68
CA PRO A 37 -2.83 3.42 29.07
C PRO A 37 -2.08 2.49 28.11
N ASP A 38 -2.16 1.20 28.32
CA ASP A 38 -1.55 0.15 27.49
C ASP A 38 -2.46 -0.36 26.36
N THR A 39 -3.70 0.15 26.25
CA THR A 39 -4.60 -0.21 25.16
C THR A 39 -3.98 0.19 23.83
N LEU A 40 -3.87 -0.78 22.93
CA LEU A 40 -3.28 -0.54 21.60
C LEU A 40 -4.23 0.26 20.72
N VAL A 41 -3.68 1.26 20.03
CA VAL A 41 -4.30 1.98 18.92
C VAL A 41 -4.18 1.15 17.65
N ILE A 42 -3.02 0.56 17.45
CA ILE A 42 -2.68 -0.27 16.31
C ILE A 42 -1.74 -1.40 16.74
N ASP A 43 -1.92 -2.55 16.14
CA ASP A 43 -1.05 -3.72 16.22
C ASP A 43 -0.79 -4.20 14.78
N ALA A 44 0.35 -3.80 14.23
CA ALA A 44 0.72 -4.07 12.86
C ALA A 44 1.68 -5.24 12.77
N THR A 45 1.39 -6.20 11.90
CA THR A 45 2.28 -7.33 11.60
C THR A 45 3.03 -7.06 10.30
N TRP A 46 4.35 -7.03 10.39
CA TRP A 46 5.27 -6.83 9.26
C TRP A 46 5.84 -8.17 8.84
N VAL A 47 5.94 -8.37 7.54
CA VAL A 47 6.62 -9.52 6.94
C VAL A 47 8.01 -9.05 6.56
N LEU A 48 9.03 -9.73 7.06
CA LEU A 48 10.43 -9.42 6.74
C LEU A 48 10.80 -10.05 5.39
N ASP A 49 11.53 -9.32 4.56
CA ASP A 49 12.17 -9.88 3.38
C ASP A 49 13.44 -10.66 3.74
N GLU A 50 14.17 -11.19 2.75
CA GLU A 50 15.33 -12.04 3.03
C GLU A 50 16.50 -11.23 3.58
N ASP A 51 16.71 -10.01 3.09
CA ASP A 51 17.81 -9.14 3.55
C ASP A 51 17.55 -8.69 5.00
N GLU A 52 16.31 -8.29 5.31
CA GLU A 52 15.88 -7.92 6.66
C GLU A 52 15.98 -9.09 7.66
N LYS A 53 15.76 -10.33 7.22
CA LYS A 53 15.95 -11.52 8.05
C LYS A 53 17.42 -11.77 8.35
N GLU A 54 18.30 -11.61 7.34
CA GLU A 54 19.74 -11.76 7.52
C GLU A 54 20.28 -10.70 8.49
N GLU A 55 19.91 -9.44 8.32
CA GLU A 55 20.28 -8.35 9.24
C GLU A 55 19.75 -8.58 10.66
N LEU A 56 18.49 -9.01 10.82
CA LEU A 56 17.93 -9.32 12.12
C LEU A 56 18.70 -10.45 12.81
N LEU A 57 19.14 -11.46 12.05
CA LEU A 57 19.91 -12.59 12.57
C LEU A 57 21.30 -12.19 13.06
N GLU A 58 21.93 -11.19 12.43
CA GLU A 58 23.19 -10.61 12.90
C GLU A 58 23.07 -9.98 14.29
N HIS A 59 21.94 -9.29 14.55
CA HIS A 59 21.66 -8.69 15.85
C HIS A 59 21.14 -9.67 16.89
N PHE A 60 20.44 -10.73 16.46
CA PHE A 60 19.74 -11.63 17.35
C PHE A 60 19.70 -13.06 16.81
N SER A 61 20.70 -13.85 17.16
CA SER A 61 20.91 -15.21 16.66
C SER A 61 19.72 -16.17 16.85
N ARG A 62 18.88 -15.92 17.87
CA ARG A 62 17.68 -16.71 18.13
C ARG A 62 16.51 -16.41 17.17
N ALA A 63 16.64 -15.41 16.35
CA ALA A 63 15.61 -15.00 15.38
C ALA A 63 15.63 -15.82 14.07
N CYS A 64 16.32 -16.97 14.00
CA CYS A 64 16.50 -17.79 12.80
C CYS A 64 15.17 -18.20 12.12
N ASP A 65 14.09 -18.38 12.89
CA ASP A 65 12.77 -18.77 12.38
C ASP A 65 11.78 -17.59 12.33
N VAL A 66 12.26 -16.36 12.62
CA VAL A 66 11.43 -15.15 12.62
C VAL A 66 11.28 -14.63 11.20
N SER A 67 10.08 -14.73 10.67
CA SER A 67 9.70 -14.14 9.38
C SER A 67 8.73 -12.99 9.50
N LYS A 68 8.21 -12.74 10.71
CA LYS A 68 7.22 -11.70 10.97
C LYS A 68 7.47 -11.03 12.31
N VAL A 69 7.29 -9.71 12.33
CA VAL A 69 7.42 -8.89 13.53
C VAL A 69 6.13 -8.12 13.75
N LYS A 70 5.65 -8.08 14.99
CA LYS A 70 4.52 -7.25 15.40
C LYS A 70 4.99 -5.97 16.06
N ILE A 71 4.47 -4.83 15.58
CA ILE A 71 4.76 -3.52 16.15
C ILE A 71 3.44 -2.89 16.58
N GLY A 72 3.32 -2.60 17.86
CA GLY A 72 2.14 -1.97 18.44
C GLY A 72 2.42 -0.56 18.94
N ARG A 73 1.37 0.27 18.96
CA ARG A 73 1.36 1.60 19.57
C ARG A 73 0.15 1.74 20.49
N SER A 74 0.36 2.20 21.72
CA SER A 74 -0.72 2.45 22.68
C SER A 74 -1.22 3.90 22.66
N TYR A 75 -2.35 4.16 23.32
CA TYR A 75 -2.92 5.51 23.42
C TYR A 75 -2.02 6.49 24.18
N ASN A 76 -1.28 6.04 25.20
CA ASN A 76 -0.31 6.91 25.87
C ASN A 76 0.88 7.27 24.98
N GLY A 77 1.16 6.46 23.98
CA GLY A 77 2.03 6.74 22.85
C GLY A 77 3.53 6.84 23.10
N GLU A 78 3.98 6.80 24.34
CA GLU A 78 5.39 7.00 24.68
C GLU A 78 6.26 5.86 24.17
N THR A 79 5.75 4.63 24.21
CA THR A 79 6.51 3.45 23.80
C THR A 79 5.81 2.65 22.69
N ARG A 80 6.62 2.11 21.79
CA ARG A 80 6.18 1.11 20.81
C ARG A 80 6.51 -0.28 21.34
N THR A 81 5.59 -1.22 21.20
CA THR A 81 5.83 -2.63 21.51
C THR A 81 6.35 -3.35 20.28
N VAL A 82 7.38 -4.18 20.44
CA VAL A 82 7.92 -5.02 19.37
C VAL A 82 7.90 -6.46 19.86
N SER A 83 7.31 -7.35 19.06
CA SER A 83 7.24 -8.78 19.34
C SER A 83 7.63 -9.58 18.09
N PHE A 84 8.53 -10.53 18.26
CA PHE A 84 8.97 -11.43 17.20
C PHE A 84 8.05 -12.66 17.18
N LEU A 85 7.47 -12.98 16.02
CA LEU A 85 6.64 -14.17 15.85
C LEU A 85 7.53 -15.37 15.52
N ASN A 86 7.23 -16.52 16.12
CA ASN A 86 8.01 -17.75 16.01
C ASN A 86 9.45 -17.65 16.54
N LEU A 87 9.64 -16.82 17.59
CA LEU A 87 10.92 -16.75 18.27
C LEU A 87 11.23 -18.09 18.95
N GLY A 88 12.39 -18.66 18.68
CA GLY A 88 12.85 -19.89 19.33
C GLY A 88 12.89 -19.75 20.88
N GLU A 89 12.66 -20.82 21.60
CA GLU A 89 12.76 -20.81 23.07
C GLU A 89 14.20 -20.87 23.52
N ILE A 90 14.53 -20.18 24.64
CA ILE A 90 15.81 -20.40 25.32
C ILE A 90 15.73 -21.75 26.03
N PRO A 91 16.69 -22.66 25.85
CA PRO A 91 16.73 -23.90 26.63
C PRO A 91 16.80 -23.59 28.12
N PHE A 92 15.79 -24.01 28.88
CA PHE A 92 15.71 -23.79 30.32
C PHE A 92 15.04 -25.01 30.99
N ASP A 93 15.87 -25.89 31.51
CA ASP A 93 15.41 -27.08 32.23
C ASP A 93 15.42 -26.80 33.75
N GLU A 94 14.24 -26.47 34.29
CA GLU A 94 14.08 -26.21 35.75
C GLU A 94 14.49 -27.40 36.63
N ALA A 95 14.26 -28.63 36.17
CA ALA A 95 14.57 -29.81 36.94
C ALA A 95 16.09 -30.04 37.06
N ASP A 96 16.79 -29.84 35.94
CA ASP A 96 18.24 -29.92 35.89
C ASP A 96 18.89 -28.80 36.70
N ILE A 97 18.40 -27.55 36.54
CA ILE A 97 18.87 -26.39 37.29
C ILE A 97 18.72 -26.60 38.80
N LYS A 98 17.55 -27.03 39.27
CA LYS A 98 17.30 -27.34 40.69
C LYS A 98 18.19 -28.46 41.21
N SER A 99 18.39 -29.51 40.39
CA SER A 99 19.31 -30.62 40.71
C SER A 99 20.76 -30.17 40.86
N LYS A 100 21.25 -29.33 39.92
CA LYS A 100 22.61 -28.77 39.96
C LYS A 100 22.82 -27.86 41.15
N ALA A 101 21.89 -26.91 41.40
CA ALA A 101 21.94 -26.00 42.55
C ALA A 101 22.00 -26.76 43.88
N LYS A 102 21.14 -27.78 44.04
CA LYS A 102 21.14 -28.65 45.22
C LYS A 102 22.44 -29.40 45.43
N LYS A 103 23.06 -29.94 44.35
CA LYS A 103 24.33 -30.64 44.40
C LYS A 103 25.49 -29.73 44.79
N VAL A 104 25.54 -28.51 44.27
CA VAL A 104 26.54 -27.51 44.64
C VAL A 104 26.39 -27.12 46.09
N ALA A 105 25.20 -26.77 46.54
CA ALA A 105 24.93 -26.38 47.93
C ALA A 105 25.24 -27.51 48.92
N ALA A 106 24.84 -28.75 48.60
CA ALA A 106 25.14 -29.91 49.42
C ALA A 106 26.67 -30.17 49.56
N ALA A 107 27.42 -29.93 48.51
CA ALA A 107 28.87 -30.06 48.51
C ALA A 107 29.54 -29.00 49.39
N VAL A 108 29.06 -27.75 49.32
CA VAL A 108 29.56 -26.67 50.18
C VAL A 108 29.26 -26.98 51.63
N ARG A 109 28.05 -27.46 51.98
CA ARG A 109 27.69 -27.88 53.34
C ARG A 109 28.55 -29.06 53.83
N ALA A 110 28.89 -30.03 52.96
CA ALA A 110 29.77 -31.13 53.31
C ALA A 110 31.20 -30.67 53.61
N ALA A 111 31.70 -29.68 52.84
CA ALA A 111 33.02 -29.11 53.10
C ALA A 111 33.10 -28.33 54.41
N THR A 112 31.95 -27.82 54.94
CA THR A 112 31.85 -27.07 56.19
C THR A 112 31.63 -27.93 57.42
N GLN A 113 31.58 -29.26 57.33
CA GLN A 113 31.44 -30.16 58.51
C GLN A 113 32.71 -30.22 59.38
N LYS A 114 33.74 -29.48 59.05
CA LYS A 114 34.92 -29.32 59.94
C LYS A 114 34.61 -28.32 61.04
N PRO A 115 35.08 -28.50 62.29
CA PRO A 115 34.71 -27.70 63.47
C PRO A 115 35.03 -26.21 63.39
N GLU A 116 35.81 -25.78 62.45
CA GLU A 116 36.28 -24.40 62.29
C GLU A 116 35.61 -23.66 61.10
N ALA A 117 34.58 -24.25 60.47
CA ALA A 117 33.99 -23.66 59.28
C ALA A 117 33.09 -22.44 59.63
N PRO A 118 33.18 -21.30 58.87
CA PRO A 118 32.39 -20.12 59.12
C PRO A 118 30.91 -20.38 58.89
N THR A 119 30.05 -20.01 59.85
CA THR A 119 28.58 -20.04 59.71
C THR A 119 28.07 -19.26 58.50
N ALA A 120 28.83 -18.28 58.01
CA ALA A 120 28.54 -17.48 56.83
C ALA A 120 28.52 -18.32 55.53
N LEU A 121 29.34 -19.39 55.41
CA LEU A 121 29.43 -20.19 54.21
C LEU A 121 28.19 -21.10 54.00
N ASN A 122 27.67 -21.64 55.13
CA ASN A 122 26.41 -22.41 55.09
C ASN A 122 25.21 -21.52 54.73
N ALA A 123 25.17 -20.29 55.27
CA ALA A 123 24.14 -19.33 54.94
C ALA A 123 24.19 -18.92 53.43
N ALA A 124 25.39 -18.76 52.87
CA ALA A 124 25.57 -18.48 51.47
C ALA A 124 25.14 -19.68 50.58
N ALA A 125 25.41 -20.92 50.99
CA ALA A 125 24.96 -22.12 50.30
C ALA A 125 23.42 -22.29 50.35
N ASP A 126 22.80 -21.99 51.46
CA ASP A 126 21.34 -22.04 51.61
C ASP A 126 20.65 -20.94 50.75
N ALA A 127 21.19 -19.74 50.75
CA ALA A 127 20.71 -18.65 49.91
C ALA A 127 20.86 -19.00 48.42
N PHE A 128 22.01 -19.56 48.02
CA PHE A 128 22.25 -20.00 46.65
C PHE A 128 21.25 -21.08 46.21
N GLU A 129 21.04 -22.13 47.01
CA GLU A 129 20.07 -23.19 46.70
C GLU A 129 18.64 -22.62 46.60
N SER A 130 18.25 -21.73 47.49
CA SER A 130 16.94 -21.08 47.48
C SER A 130 16.73 -20.24 46.24
N ASP A 131 17.67 -19.36 45.93
CA ASP A 131 17.54 -18.38 44.83
C ASP A 131 17.68 -19.06 43.47
N ALA A 132 18.63 -19.99 43.32
CA ALA A 132 18.81 -20.75 42.06
C ALA A 132 17.66 -21.76 41.81
N SER A 133 16.91 -22.18 42.86
CA SER A 133 15.78 -23.10 42.75
C SER A 133 14.41 -22.39 42.70
N SER A 134 14.38 -21.06 42.78
CA SER A 134 13.13 -20.31 42.83
C SER A 134 12.39 -20.33 41.49
N THR A 135 11.07 -20.59 41.54
CA THR A 135 10.16 -20.49 40.36
C THR A 135 9.82 -19.03 40.10
N ARG A 136 10.64 -18.34 39.32
CA ARG A 136 10.44 -16.96 38.88
C ARG A 136 10.51 -16.91 37.36
N THR A 137 10.18 -15.76 36.77
CA THR A 137 10.46 -15.59 35.31
C THR A 137 11.94 -15.81 35.04
N ARG A 138 12.28 -16.29 33.84
CA ARG A 138 13.66 -16.65 33.43
C ARG A 138 14.63 -15.49 33.67
N GLU A 139 14.23 -14.25 33.37
CA GLU A 139 15.06 -13.05 33.55
C GLU A 139 15.29 -12.70 35.02
N VAL A 140 14.26 -12.88 35.88
CA VAL A 140 14.40 -12.67 37.32
C VAL A 140 15.27 -13.76 37.93
N TRP A 141 15.09 -15.02 37.47
CA TRP A 141 15.93 -16.14 37.84
C TRP A 141 17.40 -15.87 37.49
N ALA A 142 17.71 -15.49 36.26
CA ALA A 142 19.08 -15.22 35.83
C ALA A 142 19.79 -14.20 36.73
N LYS A 143 19.12 -13.05 37.01
CA LYS A 143 19.66 -12.03 37.93
C LYS A 143 19.91 -12.56 39.34
N THR A 144 18.94 -13.29 39.90
CA THR A 144 19.06 -13.80 41.26
C THR A 144 20.08 -14.94 41.37
N ALA A 145 20.14 -15.81 40.36
CA ALA A 145 21.12 -16.90 40.28
C ALA A 145 22.56 -16.36 40.14
N THR A 146 22.79 -15.37 39.27
CA THR A 146 24.09 -14.71 39.16
C THR A 146 24.52 -14.03 40.44
N ALA A 147 23.63 -13.29 41.09
CA ALA A 147 23.94 -12.64 42.35
C ALA A 147 24.25 -13.65 43.46
N ALA A 148 23.47 -14.73 43.55
CA ALA A 148 23.68 -15.81 44.50
C ALA A 148 24.97 -16.59 44.25
N ALA A 149 25.32 -16.86 42.99
CA ALA A 149 26.58 -17.48 42.58
C ALA A 149 27.79 -16.62 42.99
N ASN A 150 27.75 -15.32 42.71
CA ASN A 150 28.81 -14.38 43.09
C ASN A 150 28.97 -14.33 44.62
N THR A 151 27.86 -14.31 45.36
CA THR A 151 27.90 -14.32 46.84
C THR A 151 28.49 -15.62 47.35
N LEU A 152 28.15 -16.74 46.75
CA LEU A 152 28.72 -18.06 47.09
C LEU A 152 30.20 -18.12 46.80
N ARG A 153 30.67 -17.62 45.66
CA ARG A 153 32.10 -17.55 45.29
C ARG A 153 32.87 -16.67 46.29
N ALA A 154 32.34 -15.53 46.64
CA ALA A 154 32.96 -14.63 47.63
C ALA A 154 33.07 -15.33 49.02
N ALA A 155 32.04 -16.05 49.43
CA ALA A 155 32.05 -16.80 50.70
C ALA A 155 33.05 -17.98 50.69
N LEU A 156 33.16 -18.71 49.56
CA LEU A 156 34.15 -19.78 49.35
C LEU A 156 35.57 -19.25 49.45
N ALA A 157 35.85 -18.13 48.73
CA ALA A 157 37.15 -17.50 48.77
C ALA A 157 37.52 -16.98 50.17
N SER A 158 36.56 -16.41 50.91
CA SER A 158 36.78 -15.91 52.29
C SER A 158 37.04 -17.04 53.27
N ALA A 159 36.51 -18.24 53.02
CA ALA A 159 36.66 -19.42 53.86
C ALA A 159 37.86 -20.30 53.48
N ASP A 160 38.61 -19.97 52.41
CA ASP A 160 39.69 -20.76 51.82
C ASP A 160 39.24 -22.22 51.51
N VAL A 161 38.04 -22.32 50.92
CA VAL A 161 37.41 -23.60 50.56
C VAL A 161 37.30 -23.72 49.05
N ASP A 162 37.97 -24.73 48.47
CA ASP A 162 37.87 -25.07 47.07
C ASP A 162 36.78 -26.13 46.81
N LEU A 163 36.02 -25.93 45.75
CA LEU A 163 35.11 -26.93 45.23
C LEU A 163 35.91 -27.96 44.41
N SER A 164 35.46 -29.21 44.38
CA SER A 164 36.03 -30.18 43.48
C SER A 164 35.69 -29.82 42.03
N ASP A 165 36.53 -30.25 41.06
CA ASP A 165 36.36 -30.01 39.63
C ASP A 165 34.93 -30.29 39.10
N LYS A 166 34.31 -31.33 39.66
CA LYS A 166 32.92 -31.68 39.32
C LYS A 166 31.89 -30.65 39.81
N GLN A 167 32.09 -30.09 40.98
CA GLN A 167 31.18 -29.11 41.59
C GLN A 167 31.37 -27.74 40.99
N GLU A 168 32.59 -27.35 40.75
CA GLU A 168 32.93 -26.12 40.03
C GLU A 168 32.32 -26.14 38.63
N ARG A 169 32.38 -27.27 37.92
CA ARG A 169 31.72 -27.42 36.62
C ARG A 169 30.20 -27.23 36.69
N LEU A 170 29.53 -27.79 37.70
CA LEU A 170 28.09 -27.58 37.88
C LEU A 170 27.71 -26.12 38.19
N LEU A 171 28.53 -25.40 38.92
CA LEU A 171 28.37 -24.00 39.20
C LEU A 171 28.57 -23.17 37.93
N LEU A 172 29.62 -23.43 37.17
CA LEU A 172 29.87 -22.80 35.89
C LEU A 172 28.74 -23.02 34.89
N GLU A 173 28.18 -24.24 34.80
CA GLU A 173 27.04 -24.54 33.94
C GLU A 173 25.78 -23.72 34.33
N LEU A 174 25.55 -23.45 35.63
CA LEU A 174 24.46 -22.59 36.08
C LEU A 174 24.70 -21.11 35.79
N GLU A 175 25.96 -20.66 35.95
CA GLU A 175 26.37 -19.29 35.62
C GLU A 175 26.24 -19.05 34.09
N GLU A 176 26.65 -20.03 33.29
CA GLU A 176 26.54 -19.96 31.81
C GLU A 176 25.07 -19.88 31.35
N VAL A 177 24.16 -20.66 31.97
CA VAL A 177 22.72 -20.54 31.67
C VAL A 177 22.18 -19.16 32.05
N ALA A 178 22.61 -18.61 33.20
CA ALA A 178 22.17 -17.30 33.64
C ALA A 178 22.73 -16.18 32.74
N GLU A 179 23.97 -16.28 32.29
CA GLU A 179 24.61 -15.35 31.36
C GLU A 179 23.96 -15.39 29.97
N ASN A 180 23.67 -16.60 29.47
CA ASN A 180 22.95 -16.77 28.21
C ASN A 180 21.57 -16.12 28.23
N ILE A 181 20.83 -16.23 29.33
CA ILE A 181 19.52 -15.55 29.47
C ILE A 181 19.67 -14.02 29.56
N ALA A 182 20.71 -13.55 30.24
CA ALA A 182 20.96 -12.11 30.38
C ALA A 182 21.39 -11.49 29.04
N SER A 183 22.32 -12.12 28.33
CA SER A 183 22.81 -11.67 27.03
C SER A 183 21.73 -11.75 25.94
N ASP A 184 20.86 -12.76 25.97
CA ASP A 184 19.71 -12.85 25.04
C ASP A 184 18.74 -11.67 25.20
N LYS A 185 18.53 -11.21 26.42
CA LYS A 185 17.70 -10.04 26.66
C LYS A 185 18.27 -8.77 26.06
N ASP A 186 19.58 -8.59 26.15
CA ASP A 186 20.24 -7.42 25.59
C ASP A 186 20.23 -7.50 24.05
N ALA A 187 20.54 -8.65 23.46
CA ALA A 187 20.41 -8.90 22.03
C ALA A 187 18.96 -8.70 21.53
N GLN A 188 17.97 -9.17 22.28
CA GLN A 188 16.57 -8.92 21.96
C GLN A 188 16.21 -7.42 21.99
N ASN A 189 16.77 -6.65 22.93
CA ASN A 189 16.54 -5.22 22.98
C ASN A 189 17.23 -4.49 21.82
N GLU A 190 18.42 -4.87 21.44
CA GLU A 190 19.12 -4.36 20.26
C GLU A 190 18.32 -4.66 19.00
N ALA A 191 17.85 -5.90 18.82
CA ALA A 191 17.00 -6.28 17.71
C ALA A 191 15.69 -5.48 17.66
N LYS A 192 15.07 -5.19 18.79
CA LYS A 192 13.89 -4.31 18.85
C LYS A 192 14.21 -2.88 18.39
N GLN A 193 15.35 -2.35 18.79
CA GLN A 193 15.78 -1.01 18.36
C GLN A 193 16.08 -0.98 16.85
N TRP A 194 16.73 -2.02 16.34
CA TRP A 194 16.95 -2.17 14.90
C TRP A 194 15.63 -2.21 14.13
N VAL A 195 14.66 -3.06 14.53
CA VAL A 195 13.32 -3.10 13.91
C VAL A 195 12.65 -1.73 13.89
N LEU A 196 12.73 -0.99 15.01
CA LEU A 196 12.13 0.35 15.09
C LEU A 196 12.88 1.38 14.22
N GLY A 197 14.16 1.18 13.99
CA GLY A 197 14.99 1.99 13.09
C GLY A 197 14.72 1.72 11.61
N ALA A 198 14.54 0.46 11.26
CA ALA A 198 14.25 0.02 9.88
C ALA A 198 12.82 0.38 9.43
N MET A 199 11.90 0.64 10.37
CA MET A 199 10.51 0.95 10.06
C MET A 199 10.37 2.22 9.22
N PRO A 200 9.57 2.21 8.12
CA PRO A 200 9.38 3.39 7.29
C PRO A 200 8.76 4.55 8.07
N LYS A 201 9.05 5.77 7.64
CA LYS A 201 8.39 6.97 8.13
C LYS A 201 7.03 7.12 7.44
N PHE A 202 6.02 7.56 8.19
CA PHE A 202 4.70 7.83 7.65
C PHE A 202 4.46 9.33 7.55
N VAL A 203 4.11 9.78 6.34
CA VAL A 203 3.71 11.16 6.05
C VAL A 203 2.21 11.17 5.87
N TYR A 204 1.47 11.84 6.76
CA TYR A 204 0.02 11.95 6.65
C TYR A 204 -0.38 13.30 6.09
N VAL A 205 -1.19 13.29 5.03
CA VAL A 205 -1.75 14.48 4.42
C VAL A 205 -3.27 14.41 4.53
N GLU A 206 -3.85 15.41 5.21
CA GLU A 206 -5.28 15.52 5.41
C GLU A 206 -6.04 15.81 4.10
N GLU A 207 -7.36 15.59 4.11
CA GLU A 207 -8.27 15.85 3.00
C GLU A 207 -8.09 17.27 2.40
N TYR A 208 -7.87 18.25 3.25
CA TYR A 208 -7.62 19.63 2.82
C TYR A 208 -6.52 20.27 3.66
N PRO A 209 -5.26 20.16 3.22
CA PRO A 209 -4.16 20.84 3.89
C PRO A 209 -4.25 22.34 3.68
N GLU A 210 -4.58 23.08 4.76
CA GLU A 210 -4.73 24.54 4.69
C GLU A 210 -3.35 25.21 4.55
N LEU A 211 -3.13 25.87 3.42
CA LEU A 211 -1.99 26.75 3.17
C LEU A 211 -2.50 28.09 2.65
N GLU A 212 -2.38 29.11 3.47
CA GLU A 212 -2.86 30.45 3.13
C GLU A 212 -1.87 31.15 2.20
N GLY A 213 -2.42 31.89 1.24
CA GLY A 213 -1.61 32.71 0.33
C GLY A 213 -1.13 34.02 0.94
N HIS A 214 -1.66 34.41 2.11
CA HIS A 214 -1.28 35.60 2.85
C HIS A 214 -0.95 35.24 4.28
N GLN A 215 0.29 35.43 4.71
CA GLN A 215 0.79 35.03 6.02
C GLN A 215 1.37 36.21 6.79
N ASP A 216 0.90 36.39 8.04
CA ASP A 216 1.44 37.34 8.98
C ASP A 216 2.60 36.70 9.78
N ILE A 217 3.82 37.10 9.45
CA ILE A 217 5.06 36.60 10.07
C ILE A 217 5.10 36.94 11.56
N ALA A 218 4.71 38.15 11.95
CA ALA A 218 4.78 38.60 13.33
C ALA A 218 3.82 37.80 14.22
N ALA A 219 2.57 37.61 13.74
CA ALA A 219 1.57 36.81 14.44
C ALA A 219 2.00 35.32 14.50
N TYR A 220 2.60 34.78 13.43
CA TYR A 220 3.17 33.43 13.43
C TYR A 220 4.27 33.27 14.47
N ILE A 221 5.26 34.17 14.52
CA ILE A 221 6.36 34.13 15.49
C ILE A 221 5.83 34.17 16.93
N GLN A 222 4.80 35.00 17.18
CA GLN A 222 4.16 35.10 18.49
C GLN A 222 3.51 33.75 18.88
N ARG A 223 2.72 33.13 18.00
CA ARG A 223 2.10 31.81 18.28
C ARG A 223 3.16 30.73 18.48
N LYS A 224 4.25 30.75 17.70
CA LYS A 224 5.37 29.81 17.83
C LYS A 224 6.04 29.93 19.19
N SER A 225 6.32 31.16 19.66
CA SER A 225 6.94 31.42 20.97
C SER A 225 6.06 30.97 22.15
N GLN A 226 4.74 31.00 21.98
CA GLN A 226 3.76 30.59 22.98
C GLN A 226 3.41 29.09 22.90
N ASN A 227 4.02 28.34 21.99
CA ASN A 227 3.68 26.94 21.67
C ASN A 227 2.18 26.72 21.31
N GLN A 228 1.60 27.69 20.61
CA GLN A 228 0.19 27.73 20.20
C GLN A 228 0.04 27.63 18.68
N ARG A 229 0.96 26.94 18.00
CA ARG A 229 0.92 26.74 16.54
C ARG A 229 -0.29 25.90 16.16
N ASN A 230 -0.98 26.31 15.11
CA ASN A 230 -2.05 25.58 14.45
C ASN A 230 -1.54 24.83 13.19
N GLU A 231 -2.39 24.08 12.50
CA GLU A 231 -2.00 23.36 11.28
C GLU A 231 -1.58 24.30 10.14
N ARG A 232 -2.18 25.49 10.01
CA ARG A 232 -1.76 26.50 9.03
C ARG A 232 -0.34 26.98 9.30
N ASP A 233 0.00 27.19 10.58
CA ASP A 233 1.37 27.58 10.98
C ASP A 233 2.39 26.48 10.62
N LYS A 234 2.04 25.21 10.82
CA LYS A 234 2.90 24.09 10.43
C LYS A 234 3.09 24.02 8.91
N ASN A 235 2.01 24.20 8.14
CA ASN A 235 2.09 24.20 6.68
C ASN A 235 2.89 25.41 6.16
N PHE A 236 2.81 26.56 6.85
CA PHE A 236 3.69 27.70 6.57
C PHE A 236 5.16 27.41 6.90
N GLU A 237 5.44 26.73 8.00
CA GLU A 237 6.81 26.26 8.32
C GLU A 237 7.35 25.33 7.22
N ARG A 238 6.52 24.41 6.70
CA ARG A 238 6.87 23.54 5.59
C ARG A 238 7.18 24.32 4.31
N LEU A 239 6.34 25.29 3.98
CA LEU A 239 6.60 26.22 2.87
C LEU A 239 7.92 26.96 3.03
N CYS A 240 8.18 27.49 4.23
CA CYS A 240 9.43 28.17 4.53
C CYS A 240 10.64 27.24 4.43
N LYS A 241 10.53 26.00 4.90
CA LYS A 241 11.58 24.98 4.76
C LYS A 241 11.91 24.71 3.30
N VAL A 242 10.91 24.45 2.45
CA VAL A 242 11.10 24.22 1.01
C VAL A 242 11.65 25.46 0.30
N ALA A 243 11.16 26.64 0.69
CA ALA A 243 11.58 27.92 0.10
C ALA A 243 12.97 28.37 0.56
N GLY A 244 13.53 27.76 1.61
CA GLY A 244 14.75 28.24 2.25
C GLY A 244 14.59 29.61 2.90
N LEU A 245 13.39 29.90 3.44
CA LEU A 245 13.06 31.13 4.17
C LEU A 245 13.11 30.90 5.68
N ASN A 246 13.58 31.89 6.39
CA ASN A 246 13.49 31.92 7.86
C ASN A 246 12.62 33.12 8.28
N PRO A 247 11.41 32.88 8.85
CA PRO A 247 10.51 33.95 9.25
C PRO A 247 11.10 34.93 10.29
N GLU A 248 11.88 34.41 11.24
CA GLU A 248 12.54 35.21 12.27
C GLU A 248 13.63 36.14 11.67
N GLU A 249 14.38 35.63 10.67
CA GLU A 249 15.35 36.44 9.93
C GLU A 249 14.67 37.52 9.12
N LEU A 250 13.58 37.20 8.39
CA LEU A 250 12.81 38.17 7.63
C LEU A 250 12.23 39.29 8.50
N GLN A 251 11.84 38.98 9.74
CA GLN A 251 11.36 39.96 10.71
C GLN A 251 12.49 40.83 11.23
N THR A 252 13.68 40.27 11.48
CA THR A 252 14.87 40.99 11.91
C THR A 252 15.33 41.96 10.84
N LEU A 253 15.39 41.52 9.57
CA LEU A 253 15.78 42.39 8.45
C LEU A 253 14.81 43.55 8.27
N LEU A 254 13.49 43.33 8.47
CA LEU A 254 12.49 44.39 8.45
C LEU A 254 12.75 45.41 9.56
N SER A 255 13.04 44.96 10.78
CA SER A 255 13.31 45.84 11.93
C SER A 255 14.58 46.66 11.72
N ASN A 256 15.54 46.13 10.99
CA ASN A 256 16.81 46.78 10.65
C ASN A 256 16.71 47.66 9.37
N ASN A 257 15.54 47.77 8.73
CA ASN A 257 15.33 48.45 7.44
C ASN A 257 16.23 47.91 6.29
N ASP A 258 16.66 46.65 6.37
CA ASP A 258 17.43 46.00 5.31
C ASP A 258 16.45 45.34 4.28
N HIS A 259 15.84 46.21 3.49
CA HIS A 259 14.87 45.77 2.46
C HIS A 259 15.54 45.09 1.28
N GLU A 260 16.82 45.38 1.00
CA GLU A 260 17.54 44.79 -0.13
C GLU A 260 17.79 43.29 0.12
N THR A 261 18.40 42.95 1.24
CA THR A 261 18.63 41.54 1.62
C THR A 261 17.33 40.77 1.72
N ARG A 262 16.30 41.38 2.32
CA ARG A 262 14.95 40.77 2.45
C ARG A 262 14.36 40.42 1.10
N ASN A 263 14.41 41.32 0.10
CA ASN A 263 13.93 41.08 -1.25
C ASN A 263 14.76 40.03 -2.00
N GLN A 264 16.07 39.99 -1.79
CA GLN A 264 16.93 38.95 -2.37
C GLN A 264 16.57 37.57 -1.85
N LEU A 265 16.27 37.41 -0.55
CA LEU A 265 15.82 36.17 0.04
C LEU A 265 14.48 35.73 -0.57
N ALA A 266 13.50 36.66 -0.71
CA ALA A 266 12.22 36.37 -1.34
C ALA A 266 12.36 35.95 -2.81
N ASN A 267 13.23 36.59 -3.57
CA ASN A 267 13.50 36.26 -4.97
C ASN A 267 14.15 34.86 -5.09
N ARG A 268 15.12 34.55 -4.22
CA ARG A 268 15.71 33.21 -4.17
C ARG A 268 14.69 32.16 -3.84
N ALA A 269 13.87 32.37 -2.79
CA ALA A 269 12.80 31.48 -2.39
C ALA A 269 11.80 31.24 -3.53
N SER A 270 11.43 32.30 -4.24
CA SER A 270 10.54 32.23 -5.41
C SER A 270 11.11 31.34 -6.51
N ALA A 271 12.41 31.44 -6.79
CA ALA A 271 13.08 30.60 -7.78
C ALA A 271 13.14 29.13 -7.34
N VAL A 272 13.46 28.88 -6.06
CA VAL A 272 13.53 27.52 -5.50
C VAL A 272 12.17 26.83 -5.59
N VAL A 273 11.11 27.45 -5.03
CA VAL A 273 9.77 26.84 -5.04
C VAL A 273 9.22 26.68 -6.46
N THR A 274 9.51 27.65 -7.36
CA THR A 274 9.15 27.52 -8.78
C THR A 274 9.84 26.31 -9.42
N GLY A 275 11.12 26.09 -9.11
CA GLY A 275 11.88 24.95 -9.61
C GLY A 275 11.30 23.62 -9.13
N GLU A 276 11.01 23.52 -7.84
CA GLU A 276 10.42 22.32 -7.23
C GLU A 276 9.02 22.00 -7.81
N ILE A 277 8.15 22.99 -7.90
CA ILE A 277 6.82 22.80 -8.48
C ILE A 277 6.91 22.37 -9.97
N LYS A 278 7.83 22.95 -10.75
CA LYS A 278 8.02 22.54 -12.15
C LYS A 278 8.55 21.11 -12.30
N ARG A 279 9.38 20.68 -11.36
CA ARG A 279 9.88 19.29 -11.33
C ARG A 279 8.75 18.29 -11.12
N LEU A 280 7.85 18.60 -10.20
CA LEU A 280 6.77 17.72 -9.77
C LEU A 280 5.50 17.86 -10.64
N TRP A 281 5.24 19.05 -11.18
CA TRP A 281 4.07 19.32 -12.02
C TRP A 281 4.49 19.72 -13.45
N LYS A 282 4.81 18.74 -14.26
CA LYS A 282 5.37 18.92 -15.61
C LYS A 282 4.37 19.51 -16.61
N ASP A 283 3.08 19.30 -16.41
CA ASP A 283 2.02 19.68 -17.36
C ASP A 283 1.65 21.18 -17.28
N ARG A 284 2.14 21.92 -16.28
CA ARG A 284 1.86 23.35 -16.12
C ARG A 284 3.14 24.14 -15.89
N GLN A 285 3.30 25.17 -16.70
CA GLN A 285 4.38 26.15 -16.52
C GLN A 285 3.96 27.20 -15.49
N LEU A 286 4.06 26.86 -14.20
CA LEU A 286 3.74 27.77 -13.12
C LEU A 286 4.98 28.56 -12.71
N LYS A 287 4.75 29.82 -12.26
CA LYS A 287 5.75 30.66 -11.63
C LYS A 287 5.22 31.13 -10.27
N ILE A 288 5.97 30.87 -9.23
CA ILE A 288 5.65 31.24 -7.87
C ILE A 288 6.50 32.46 -7.50
N ARG A 289 5.89 33.45 -6.90
CA ARG A 289 6.57 34.64 -6.40
C ARG A 289 6.14 34.92 -4.96
N PHE A 290 7.12 35.05 -4.06
CA PHE A 290 6.90 35.56 -2.72
C PHE A 290 7.03 37.08 -2.73
N ASN A 291 5.96 37.76 -2.30
CA ASN A 291 5.95 39.19 -2.12
C ASN A 291 5.98 39.49 -0.61
N LEU A 292 6.92 40.33 -0.21
CA LEU A 292 7.10 40.73 1.19
C LEU A 292 6.63 42.17 1.37
N ASP A 293 5.49 42.33 2.07
CA ASP A 293 4.95 43.64 2.43
C ASP A 293 4.84 43.76 3.95
N ALA A 294 5.61 44.69 4.52
CA ALA A 294 5.73 44.87 5.97
C ALA A 294 5.93 43.53 6.71
N HIS A 295 5.01 43.15 7.57
CA HIS A 295 5.03 41.90 8.32
C HIS A 295 4.41 40.70 7.58
N HIS A 296 4.01 40.88 6.31
CA HIS A 296 3.30 39.86 5.55
C HIS A 296 4.15 39.22 4.45
N VAL A 297 3.85 37.96 4.18
CA VAL A 297 4.34 37.20 3.02
C VAL A 297 3.13 36.79 2.20
N ASP A 298 3.08 37.25 0.95
CA ASP A 298 2.09 36.81 -0.03
C ASP A 298 2.69 35.77 -0.97
N THR A 299 2.02 34.65 -1.13
CA THR A 299 2.34 33.65 -2.14
C THR A 299 1.52 33.92 -3.40
N ILE A 300 2.21 34.40 -4.44
CA ILE A 300 1.60 34.80 -5.70
C ILE A 300 1.95 33.77 -6.77
N ILE A 301 0.95 33.35 -7.52
CA ILE A 301 1.05 32.33 -8.57
C ILE A 301 0.70 32.97 -9.91
N SER A 302 1.54 32.77 -10.92
CA SER A 302 1.20 33.09 -12.30
C SER A 302 1.26 31.86 -13.20
N ASP A 303 0.32 31.81 -14.14
CA ASP A 303 0.32 30.88 -15.27
C ASP A 303 0.82 31.67 -16.49
N PRO A 304 2.11 31.59 -16.87
CA PRO A 304 2.60 32.34 -18.01
C PRO A 304 1.91 31.83 -19.28
N THR A 305 0.99 32.66 -19.79
CA THR A 305 0.41 32.48 -21.12
C THR A 305 1.14 33.34 -22.13
N ASN A 306 1.05 33.03 -23.41
CA ASN A 306 1.82 33.68 -24.47
C ASN A 306 1.63 35.19 -24.59
N THR A 307 0.68 35.79 -23.86
CA THR A 307 0.32 37.20 -24.02
C THR A 307 0.45 38.03 -22.73
N TYR A 308 0.08 37.49 -21.56
CA TYR A 308 0.12 38.22 -20.28
C TYR A 308 0.44 37.30 -19.12
N ASP A 309 1.26 37.77 -18.22
CA ASP A 309 1.61 37.08 -16.95
C ASP A 309 0.67 37.60 -15.85
N VAL A 310 -0.47 36.94 -15.65
CA VAL A 310 -1.45 37.34 -14.65
C VAL A 310 -1.09 36.72 -13.30
N GLU A 311 -0.78 37.58 -12.34
CA GLU A 311 -0.46 37.18 -10.96
C GLU A 311 -1.72 37.12 -10.12
N VAL A 312 -1.93 35.99 -9.41
CA VAL A 312 -3.08 35.77 -8.53
C VAL A 312 -2.56 35.23 -7.20
N ASN A 313 -3.07 35.73 -6.07
CA ASN A 313 -2.73 35.19 -4.76
C ASN A 313 -3.16 33.71 -4.67
N LEU A 314 -2.35 32.87 -3.99
CA LEU A 314 -2.66 31.45 -3.79
C LEU A 314 -4.06 31.25 -3.18
N GLY A 315 -4.47 32.12 -2.22
CA GLY A 315 -5.78 32.07 -1.59
C GLY A 315 -6.97 32.31 -2.54
N ASP A 316 -6.72 33.00 -3.66
CA ASP A 316 -7.75 33.30 -4.68
C ASP A 316 -7.80 32.27 -5.81
N ARG A 317 -6.90 31.28 -5.80
CA ARG A 317 -6.92 30.17 -6.76
C ARG A 317 -8.02 29.17 -6.42
N SER A 318 -8.38 28.33 -7.38
CA SER A 318 -9.36 27.25 -7.16
C SER A 318 -8.91 26.31 -6.03
N ARG A 319 -9.86 25.76 -5.28
CA ARG A 319 -9.59 24.82 -4.18
C ARG A 319 -8.74 23.62 -4.62
N GLY A 320 -8.99 23.10 -5.81
CA GLY A 320 -8.18 22.03 -6.37
C GLY A 320 -6.71 22.42 -6.57
N PHE A 321 -6.48 23.66 -7.05
CA PHE A 321 -5.12 24.18 -7.19
C PHE A 321 -4.45 24.36 -5.81
N GLN A 322 -5.14 24.95 -4.85
CA GLN A 322 -4.63 25.16 -3.48
C GLN A 322 -4.27 23.82 -2.84
N TRP A 323 -5.14 22.81 -2.99
CA TRP A 323 -4.88 21.46 -2.50
C TRP A 323 -3.61 20.87 -3.12
N PHE A 324 -3.48 20.94 -4.44
CA PHE A 324 -2.36 20.37 -5.17
C PHE A 324 -1.03 21.06 -4.80
N PHE A 325 -1.05 22.39 -4.67
CA PHE A 325 0.12 23.15 -4.24
C PHE A 325 0.52 22.81 -2.80
N ALA A 326 -0.44 22.80 -1.87
CA ALA A 326 -0.19 22.45 -0.49
C ALA A 326 0.33 21.01 -0.34
N PHE A 327 -0.25 20.07 -1.09
CA PHE A 327 0.23 18.68 -1.13
C PHE A 327 1.70 18.60 -1.53
N TYR A 328 2.11 19.30 -2.60
CA TYR A 328 3.51 19.29 -3.03
C TYR A 328 4.45 19.94 -2.01
N ILE A 329 4.03 21.01 -1.36
CA ILE A 329 4.83 21.66 -0.32
C ILE A 329 5.04 20.72 0.87
N ILE A 330 3.98 20.06 1.33
CA ILE A 330 4.05 19.10 2.43
C ILE A 330 4.95 17.93 2.04
N PHE A 331 4.72 17.36 0.86
CA PHE A 331 5.53 16.27 0.36
C PHE A 331 7.01 16.64 0.30
N SER A 332 7.36 17.75 -0.36
CA SER A 332 8.75 18.22 -0.45
C SER A 332 9.39 18.50 0.91
N ALA A 333 8.64 19.11 1.83
CA ALA A 333 9.17 19.45 3.16
C ALA A 333 9.43 18.21 4.02
N ASP A 334 8.51 17.24 3.97
CA ASP A 334 8.51 16.07 4.86
C ASP A 334 9.33 14.90 4.29
N THR A 335 9.57 14.87 2.97
CA THR A 335 10.41 13.86 2.30
C THR A 335 11.78 14.37 1.88
N ASP A 336 12.19 15.55 2.36
CA ASP A 336 13.48 16.18 2.02
C ASP A 336 13.70 16.31 0.50
N GLY A 337 12.67 16.82 -0.21
CA GLY A 337 12.66 16.98 -1.66
C GLY A 337 12.31 15.70 -2.44
N GLY A 338 11.69 14.72 -1.80
CA GLY A 338 11.35 13.43 -2.39
C GLY A 338 12.46 12.38 -2.29
N HIS A 339 13.51 12.64 -1.51
CA HIS A 339 14.65 11.75 -1.29
C HIS A 339 14.57 10.93 0.00
N ALA A 340 13.47 11.01 0.77
CA ALA A 340 13.29 10.14 1.92
C ALA A 340 12.98 8.71 1.42
N GLU A 341 14.02 7.94 1.20
CA GLU A 341 13.98 6.60 0.59
C GLU A 341 13.01 5.63 1.31
N ASN A 342 12.68 5.86 2.57
CA ASN A 342 11.82 4.99 3.37
C ASN A 342 10.54 5.68 3.89
N ALA A 343 9.93 6.59 3.12
CA ALA A 343 8.69 7.22 3.52
C ALA A 343 7.47 6.60 2.82
N VAL A 344 6.40 6.31 3.59
CA VAL A 344 5.09 5.91 3.09
C VAL A 344 4.15 7.10 3.18
N LEU A 345 3.54 7.48 2.06
CA LEU A 345 2.57 8.57 2.00
C LEU A 345 1.17 8.05 2.33
N LEU A 346 0.52 8.68 3.29
CA LEU A 346 -0.85 8.39 3.70
C LEU A 346 -1.73 9.59 3.33
N LEU A 347 -2.54 9.45 2.27
CA LEU A 347 -3.33 10.56 1.74
C LEU A 347 -4.82 10.34 2.03
N ASP A 348 -5.45 11.29 2.72
CA ASP A 348 -6.88 11.22 3.01
C ASP A 348 -7.67 11.99 1.95
N GLU A 349 -8.50 11.25 1.18
CA GLU A 349 -9.32 11.76 0.08
C GLU A 349 -8.56 12.69 -0.90
N PRO A 350 -7.37 12.27 -1.43
CA PRO A 350 -6.58 13.13 -2.28
C PRO A 350 -7.37 13.56 -3.53
N GLY A 351 -7.26 14.84 -3.86
CA GLY A 351 -7.88 15.38 -5.06
C GLY A 351 -9.40 15.51 -5.01
N LEU A 352 -10.06 15.43 -3.84
CA LEU A 352 -11.51 15.58 -3.71
C LEU A 352 -12.05 16.85 -4.38
N TYR A 353 -11.28 17.92 -4.37
CA TYR A 353 -11.65 19.22 -4.96
C TYR A 353 -11.21 19.37 -6.43
N LEU A 354 -10.63 18.34 -7.02
CA LEU A 354 -10.23 18.32 -8.43
C LEU A 354 -11.39 17.86 -9.33
N HIS A 355 -11.42 18.38 -10.56
CA HIS A 355 -12.30 17.82 -11.58
C HIS A 355 -11.88 16.39 -11.95
N ALA A 356 -12.83 15.60 -12.43
CA ALA A 356 -12.63 14.20 -12.79
C ALA A 356 -11.35 13.92 -13.61
N LYS A 357 -11.12 14.69 -14.67
CA LYS A 357 -9.90 14.58 -15.50
C LYS A 357 -8.63 14.83 -14.68
N SER A 358 -8.64 15.85 -13.81
CA SER A 358 -7.48 16.17 -12.97
C SER A 358 -7.24 15.14 -11.87
N GLN A 359 -8.28 14.43 -11.41
CA GLN A 359 -8.14 13.29 -10.49
C GLN A 359 -7.45 12.11 -11.19
N SER A 360 -7.85 11.77 -12.42
CA SER A 360 -7.19 10.74 -13.22
C SER A 360 -5.74 11.10 -13.56
N ASP A 361 -5.46 12.40 -13.78
CA ASP A 361 -4.09 12.88 -13.98
C ASP A 361 -3.27 12.74 -12.69
N LEU A 362 -3.86 13.07 -11.52
CA LEU A 362 -3.22 12.88 -10.22
C LEU A 362 -2.91 11.41 -9.94
N LEU A 363 -3.82 10.50 -10.25
CA LEU A 363 -3.58 9.06 -10.12
C LEU A 363 -2.39 8.60 -10.96
N ARG A 364 -2.30 9.04 -12.21
CA ARG A 364 -1.15 8.75 -13.08
C ARG A 364 0.16 9.33 -12.53
N HIS A 365 0.12 10.50 -11.88
CA HIS A 365 1.28 11.05 -11.20
C HIS A 365 1.72 10.17 -10.03
N PHE A 366 0.80 9.67 -9.21
CA PHE A 366 1.13 8.75 -8.11
C PHE A 366 1.85 7.50 -8.60
N GLU A 367 1.51 6.99 -9.78
CA GLU A 367 2.08 5.76 -10.33
C GLU A 367 3.43 5.96 -11.04
N ARG A 368 3.69 7.15 -11.58
CA ARG A 368 4.85 7.37 -12.46
C ARG A 368 5.94 8.26 -11.90
N ASP A 369 5.57 9.20 -11.04
CA ASP A 369 6.46 10.28 -10.65
C ASP A 369 6.88 10.19 -9.17
N PHE A 370 6.37 9.21 -8.42
CA PHE A 370 6.70 8.96 -7.02
C PHE A 370 7.28 7.56 -6.86
N ASP A 371 8.47 7.49 -6.29
CA ASP A 371 9.12 6.23 -5.92
C ASP A 371 8.63 5.70 -4.56
N ASN A 372 7.94 6.54 -3.79
CA ASN A 372 7.41 6.20 -2.49
C ASN A 372 6.15 5.33 -2.57
N GLN A 373 5.98 4.44 -1.61
CA GLN A 373 4.70 3.76 -1.43
C GLN A 373 3.62 4.75 -1.00
N ILE A 374 2.48 4.72 -1.71
CA ILE A 374 1.33 5.60 -1.44
C ILE A 374 0.14 4.75 -1.01
N VAL A 375 -0.44 5.09 0.14
CA VAL A 375 -1.70 4.53 0.63
C VAL A 375 -2.70 5.68 0.75
N TYR A 376 -3.79 5.62 0.01
CA TYR A 376 -4.78 6.68 0.07
C TYR A 376 -6.20 6.16 0.25
N SER A 377 -7.04 7.00 0.86
CA SER A 377 -8.48 6.77 0.92
C SER A 377 -9.18 7.54 -0.19
N THR A 378 -10.23 6.99 -0.76
CA THR A 378 -11.06 7.73 -1.72
C THR A 378 -12.52 7.28 -1.71
N HIS A 379 -13.42 8.23 -2.00
CA HIS A 379 -14.81 8.00 -2.40
C HIS A 379 -15.02 8.28 -3.89
N SER A 380 -13.99 8.84 -4.57
CA SER A 380 -14.07 9.16 -5.98
C SER A 380 -13.79 7.94 -6.85
N PRO A 381 -14.67 7.62 -7.81
CA PRO A 381 -14.41 6.59 -8.78
C PRO A 381 -13.19 6.87 -9.67
N PHE A 382 -12.86 8.15 -9.89
CA PHE A 382 -11.72 8.57 -10.73
C PHE A 382 -10.35 8.35 -10.09
N MET A 383 -10.34 8.12 -8.78
CA MET A 383 -9.13 7.81 -8.01
C MET A 383 -8.96 6.32 -7.75
N VAL A 384 -9.77 5.46 -8.40
CA VAL A 384 -9.61 4.00 -8.31
C VAL A 384 -8.72 3.53 -9.46
N PRO A 385 -7.57 2.88 -9.19
CA PRO A 385 -6.68 2.37 -10.24
C PRO A 385 -7.31 1.13 -10.89
N THR A 386 -8.01 1.35 -12.00
CA THR A 386 -8.79 0.30 -12.70
C THR A 386 -7.93 -0.79 -13.30
N HIS A 387 -6.66 -0.50 -13.57
CA HIS A 387 -5.67 -1.45 -14.09
C HIS A 387 -4.91 -2.22 -12.99
N SER A 388 -5.01 -1.80 -11.72
CA SER A 388 -4.37 -2.44 -10.56
C SER A 388 -5.36 -2.64 -9.41
N LEU A 389 -6.45 -3.38 -9.67
CA LEU A 389 -7.53 -3.61 -8.70
C LEU A 389 -7.11 -4.49 -7.52
N ASP A 390 -6.02 -5.22 -7.62
CA ASP A 390 -5.38 -5.97 -6.56
C ASP A 390 -4.82 -5.08 -5.44
N SER A 391 -4.48 -3.82 -5.76
CA SER A 391 -4.08 -2.80 -4.78
C SER A 391 -5.27 -2.17 -4.04
N VAL A 392 -6.50 -2.37 -4.51
CA VAL A 392 -7.70 -1.76 -3.94
C VAL A 392 -8.21 -2.57 -2.74
N ARG A 393 -8.50 -1.86 -1.64
CA ARG A 393 -9.12 -2.41 -0.43
C ARG A 393 -10.44 -1.71 -0.16
N THR A 394 -11.45 -2.48 0.25
CA THR A 394 -12.75 -1.93 0.62
C THR A 394 -12.88 -1.82 2.12
N VAL A 395 -13.39 -0.67 2.57
CA VAL A 395 -13.59 -0.39 4.00
C VAL A 395 -15.09 -0.39 4.28
N ASN A 396 -15.53 -1.34 5.10
CA ASN A 396 -16.93 -1.55 5.47
C ASN A 396 -17.14 -1.31 6.95
N ILE A 397 -18.35 -0.91 7.32
CA ILE A 397 -18.76 -0.81 8.73
C ILE A 397 -19.81 -1.90 8.96
N SER A 398 -19.55 -2.81 9.90
CA SER A 398 -20.51 -3.77 10.40
C SER A 398 -20.94 -3.41 11.82
N GLU A 399 -22.16 -3.81 12.20
CA GLU A 399 -22.67 -3.55 13.56
C GLU A 399 -21.88 -4.32 14.63
N ASP A 400 -21.46 -5.53 14.31
CA ASP A 400 -20.78 -6.42 15.27
C ASP A 400 -19.25 -6.24 15.30
N ALA A 401 -18.61 -6.08 14.15
CA ALA A 401 -17.14 -6.03 14.01
C ALA A 401 -16.58 -4.61 13.89
N GLY A 402 -17.43 -3.58 13.81
CA GLY A 402 -17.00 -2.21 13.56
C GLY A 402 -16.48 -2.03 12.13
N THR A 403 -15.39 -1.28 11.97
CA THR A 403 -14.78 -1.05 10.65
C THR A 403 -13.90 -2.22 10.25
N THR A 404 -14.18 -2.82 9.11
CA THR A 404 -13.42 -3.93 8.52
C THR A 404 -12.85 -3.54 7.16
N VAL A 405 -11.69 -4.09 6.83
CA VAL A 405 -11.04 -3.93 5.53
C VAL A 405 -11.05 -5.28 4.83
N ALA A 406 -11.49 -5.30 3.58
CA ALA A 406 -11.54 -6.51 2.76
C ALA A 406 -10.61 -6.41 1.55
N ASP A 407 -9.83 -7.46 1.32
CA ASP A 407 -8.90 -7.58 0.18
C ASP A 407 -9.64 -7.86 -1.12
N ASN A 408 -10.86 -8.39 -1.04
CA ASN A 408 -11.66 -8.70 -2.22
C ASN A 408 -12.80 -7.67 -2.37
N PRO A 409 -12.63 -6.64 -3.21
CA PRO A 409 -13.64 -5.61 -3.42
C PRO A 409 -14.93 -6.15 -4.09
N THR A 410 -14.91 -7.38 -4.61
CA THR A 410 -16.08 -8.01 -5.30
C THR A 410 -16.91 -8.90 -4.40
N GLY A 411 -16.48 -9.13 -3.16
CA GLY A 411 -17.15 -10.06 -2.23
C GLY A 411 -18.42 -9.54 -1.56
N ASP A 412 -18.62 -8.21 -1.53
CA ASP A 412 -19.79 -7.58 -0.89
C ASP A 412 -20.53 -6.68 -1.88
N SER A 413 -21.85 -6.90 -2.01
CA SER A 413 -22.70 -6.12 -2.91
C SER A 413 -22.74 -4.62 -2.59
N ARG A 414 -22.46 -4.21 -1.33
CA ARG A 414 -22.41 -2.81 -0.89
C ARG A 414 -21.13 -2.09 -1.36
N THR A 415 -20.03 -2.83 -1.54
CA THR A 415 -18.75 -2.32 -2.02
C THR A 415 -18.59 -2.45 -3.53
N LEU A 416 -19.43 -3.27 -4.15
CA LEU A 416 -19.44 -3.45 -5.59
C LEU A 416 -19.87 -2.16 -6.32
N PHE A 417 -20.79 -1.38 -5.74
CA PHE A 417 -21.33 -0.18 -6.37
C PHE A 417 -20.26 0.93 -6.61
N PRO A 418 -19.42 1.33 -5.66
CA PRO A 418 -18.35 2.29 -5.93
C PRO A 418 -17.34 1.78 -6.97
N LEU A 419 -17.05 0.48 -6.96
CA LEU A 419 -16.17 -0.13 -7.95
C LEU A 419 -16.83 -0.21 -9.34
N GLN A 420 -18.11 -0.57 -9.39
CA GLN A 420 -18.90 -0.56 -10.62
C GLN A 420 -19.10 0.87 -11.14
N ALA A 421 -19.23 1.85 -10.24
CA ALA A 421 -19.28 3.26 -10.61
C ALA A 421 -17.93 3.74 -11.16
N ALA A 422 -16.80 3.34 -10.54
CA ALA A 422 -15.47 3.64 -11.03
C ALA A 422 -15.24 3.00 -12.42
N LEU A 423 -15.53 1.73 -12.56
CA LEU A 423 -15.44 1.02 -13.83
C LEU A 423 -16.45 1.55 -14.85
N GLY A 424 -17.68 1.84 -14.43
CA GLY A 424 -18.70 2.41 -15.29
C GLY A 424 -18.40 3.85 -15.73
N TYR A 425 -17.67 4.60 -14.93
CA TYR A 425 -17.26 5.97 -15.26
C TYR A 425 -16.03 6.00 -16.17
N ASP A 426 -15.08 5.11 -15.96
CA ASP A 426 -13.95 4.89 -16.87
C ASP A 426 -14.47 4.45 -18.25
N LEU A 427 -15.50 3.61 -18.25
CA LEU A 427 -16.31 3.28 -19.43
C LEU A 427 -16.95 4.51 -20.07
N ALA A 428 -17.58 5.38 -19.27
CA ALA A 428 -18.21 6.60 -19.78
C ALA A 428 -17.19 7.62 -20.30
N GLN A 429 -16.00 7.74 -19.70
CA GLN A 429 -14.92 8.58 -20.23
C GLN A 429 -14.33 8.02 -21.52
N SER A 430 -14.17 6.70 -21.62
CA SER A 430 -13.74 6.06 -22.87
C SER A 430 -14.76 6.26 -24.00
N LEU A 431 -16.04 6.34 -23.67
CA LEU A 431 -17.13 6.62 -24.59
C LEU A 431 -17.04 8.02 -25.26
N PHE A 432 -16.44 9.00 -24.58
CA PHE A 432 -16.40 10.39 -25.06
C PHE A 432 -15.05 10.79 -25.69
N VAL A 433 -14.06 9.91 -25.76
CA VAL A 433 -12.68 10.29 -26.11
C VAL A 433 -12.22 9.74 -27.46
N GLY A 434 -12.85 8.73 -28.03
CA GLY A 434 -12.41 8.11 -29.28
C GLY A 434 -13.40 8.28 -30.45
N PRO A 435 -12.92 8.60 -31.66
CA PRO A 435 -13.78 8.57 -32.85
C PRO A 435 -14.19 7.15 -33.27
N ASN A 436 -13.45 6.14 -32.81
CA ASN A 436 -13.65 4.74 -33.15
C ASN A 436 -13.81 3.90 -31.89
N ASN A 437 -14.90 3.15 -31.78
CA ASN A 437 -15.24 2.39 -30.58
C ASN A 437 -15.46 0.92 -30.90
N LEU A 438 -14.85 0.03 -30.10
CA LEU A 438 -15.11 -1.41 -30.10
C LEU A 438 -15.96 -1.74 -28.87
N VAL A 439 -17.25 -1.99 -29.07
CA VAL A 439 -18.14 -2.43 -28.00
C VAL A 439 -17.94 -3.93 -27.78
N VAL A 440 -17.63 -4.31 -26.54
CA VAL A 440 -17.48 -5.70 -26.10
C VAL A 440 -18.54 -6.05 -25.04
N GLU A 441 -18.85 -7.33 -24.84
CA GLU A 441 -19.93 -7.75 -23.95
C GLU A 441 -19.62 -7.47 -22.47
N GLY A 442 -18.42 -7.83 -22.03
CA GLY A 442 -18.03 -7.79 -20.62
C GLY A 442 -16.75 -7.02 -20.33
N VAL A 443 -16.54 -6.76 -19.04
CA VAL A 443 -15.32 -6.13 -18.55
C VAL A 443 -14.10 -7.06 -18.68
N THR A 444 -14.31 -8.37 -18.63
CA THR A 444 -13.25 -9.37 -18.84
C THR A 444 -12.68 -9.31 -20.23
N ASP A 445 -13.53 -9.10 -21.24
CA ASP A 445 -13.14 -8.96 -22.64
C ASP A 445 -12.27 -7.71 -22.82
N PHE A 446 -12.72 -6.60 -22.22
CA PHE A 446 -11.94 -5.35 -22.21
C PHE A 446 -10.54 -5.56 -21.62
N TRP A 447 -10.44 -6.19 -20.45
CA TRP A 447 -9.18 -6.42 -19.78
C TRP A 447 -8.24 -7.31 -20.59
N ILE A 448 -8.75 -8.42 -21.11
CA ILE A 448 -7.95 -9.36 -21.90
C ILE A 448 -7.44 -8.70 -23.17
N LEU A 449 -8.33 -8.07 -23.96
CA LEU A 449 -7.97 -7.43 -25.22
C LEU A 449 -6.97 -6.29 -25.01
N SER A 450 -7.19 -5.46 -23.98
CA SER A 450 -6.29 -4.35 -23.66
C SER A 450 -4.90 -4.83 -23.26
N ALA A 451 -4.81 -5.84 -22.38
CA ALA A 451 -3.54 -6.38 -21.90
C ALA A 451 -2.74 -7.04 -23.03
N VAL A 452 -3.41 -7.88 -23.83
CA VAL A 452 -2.73 -8.56 -24.95
C VAL A 452 -2.33 -7.56 -26.03
N SER A 453 -3.19 -6.59 -26.36
CA SER A 453 -2.87 -5.55 -27.33
C SER A 453 -1.69 -4.69 -26.90
N ALA A 454 -1.66 -4.26 -25.63
CA ALA A 454 -0.54 -3.49 -25.08
C ALA A 454 0.78 -4.28 -25.15
N HIS A 455 0.78 -5.54 -24.73
CA HIS A 455 1.95 -6.42 -24.77
C HIS A 455 2.49 -6.60 -26.22
N LEU A 456 1.60 -6.86 -27.18
CA LEU A 456 2.01 -7.00 -28.58
C LEU A 456 2.55 -5.69 -29.16
N ALA A 457 1.95 -4.55 -28.81
CA ALA A 457 2.42 -3.22 -29.23
C ALA A 457 3.82 -2.91 -28.68
N GLU A 458 4.11 -3.24 -27.43
CA GLU A 458 5.44 -3.08 -26.81
C GLU A 458 6.50 -3.91 -27.56
N ARG A 459 6.15 -5.11 -28.01
CA ARG A 459 7.02 -5.98 -28.81
C ARG A 459 7.09 -5.57 -30.29
N ARG A 460 6.39 -4.51 -30.68
CA ARG A 460 6.24 -4.06 -32.07
C ARG A 460 5.61 -5.11 -32.98
N GLU A 461 4.75 -5.92 -32.40
CA GLU A 461 3.97 -6.91 -33.11
C GLU A 461 2.58 -6.35 -33.46
N PHE A 462 1.81 -7.12 -34.24
CA PHE A 462 0.49 -6.66 -34.67
C PHE A 462 -0.49 -6.59 -33.52
N ALA A 463 -0.97 -5.40 -33.19
CA ALA A 463 -1.88 -5.07 -32.09
C ALA A 463 -3.13 -4.35 -32.61
N LEU A 464 -4.09 -4.07 -31.72
CA LEU A 464 -5.21 -3.19 -32.03
C LEU A 464 -4.73 -1.76 -32.36
N SER A 465 -5.46 -1.11 -33.25
CA SER A 465 -5.18 0.30 -33.59
C SER A 465 -5.21 1.18 -32.34
N PRO A 466 -4.22 2.06 -32.14
CA PRO A 466 -4.21 2.99 -31.01
C PRO A 466 -5.35 4.03 -31.05
N GLU A 467 -6.01 4.17 -32.21
CA GLU A 467 -7.19 5.04 -32.38
C GLU A 467 -8.49 4.34 -31.97
N LEU A 468 -8.44 3.05 -31.58
CA LEU A 468 -9.60 2.26 -31.21
C LEU A 468 -9.79 2.29 -29.68
N THR A 469 -10.95 2.72 -29.25
CA THR A 469 -11.37 2.69 -27.84
C THR A 469 -12.22 1.43 -27.59
N ILE A 470 -11.82 0.59 -26.63
CA ILE A 470 -12.60 -0.60 -26.27
C ILE A 470 -13.61 -0.21 -25.19
N THR A 471 -14.88 -0.53 -25.43
CA THR A 471 -16.00 -0.13 -24.56
C THR A 471 -16.79 -1.35 -24.13
N PRO A 472 -16.69 -1.84 -22.87
CA PRO A 472 -17.49 -2.92 -22.37
C PRO A 472 -18.92 -2.47 -22.07
N ALA A 473 -19.91 -3.22 -22.57
CA ALA A 473 -21.34 -2.91 -22.39
C ALA A 473 -21.86 -3.29 -20.99
N GLY A 474 -21.18 -4.19 -20.28
CA GLY A 474 -21.62 -4.71 -18.99
C GLY A 474 -22.69 -5.81 -19.10
N GLY A 475 -22.61 -6.62 -20.15
CA GLY A 475 -23.42 -7.79 -20.46
C GLY A 475 -24.09 -7.72 -21.84
N ALA A 476 -24.28 -8.87 -22.48
CA ALA A 476 -24.82 -9.00 -23.84
C ALA A 476 -26.12 -8.19 -24.07
N GLN A 477 -27.03 -8.19 -23.10
CA GLN A 477 -28.30 -7.45 -23.18
C GLN A 477 -28.15 -5.93 -23.24
N LYS A 478 -27.01 -5.37 -22.77
CA LYS A 478 -26.74 -3.94 -22.76
C LYS A 478 -25.99 -3.47 -24.00
N VAL A 479 -25.48 -4.37 -24.81
CA VAL A 479 -24.76 -4.04 -26.05
C VAL A 479 -25.61 -3.16 -26.97
N SER A 480 -26.89 -3.50 -27.16
CA SER A 480 -27.81 -2.72 -28.02
C SER A 480 -28.00 -1.29 -27.53
N TYR A 481 -28.10 -1.09 -26.21
CA TYR A 481 -28.20 0.25 -25.61
C TYR A 481 -26.92 1.06 -25.82
N MET A 482 -25.75 0.43 -25.61
CA MET A 482 -24.45 1.07 -25.77
C MET A 482 -24.22 1.48 -27.23
N VAL A 483 -24.52 0.60 -28.17
CA VAL A 483 -24.43 0.88 -29.61
C VAL A 483 -25.35 2.03 -30.00
N ALA A 484 -26.60 2.06 -29.49
CA ALA A 484 -27.52 3.15 -29.74
C ALA A 484 -27.00 4.50 -29.25
N LEU A 485 -26.40 4.52 -28.05
CA LEU A 485 -25.80 5.72 -27.48
C LEU A 485 -24.63 6.24 -28.33
N LEU A 486 -23.69 5.39 -28.69
CA LEU A 486 -22.49 5.77 -29.46
C LEU A 486 -22.84 6.20 -30.88
N THR A 487 -23.79 5.55 -31.52
CA THR A 487 -24.22 5.89 -32.89
C THR A 487 -25.03 7.18 -32.94
N SER A 488 -25.73 7.55 -31.85
CA SER A 488 -26.42 8.87 -31.76
C SER A 488 -25.44 10.04 -31.74
N GLU A 489 -24.21 9.83 -31.27
CA GLU A 489 -23.12 10.83 -31.26
C GLU A 489 -22.26 10.80 -32.57
N ALA A 490 -22.75 10.14 -33.59
CA ALA A 490 -22.04 9.98 -34.89
C ALA A 490 -20.64 9.36 -34.79
N LEU A 491 -20.39 8.52 -33.77
CA LEU A 491 -19.12 7.82 -33.59
C LEU A 491 -19.08 6.52 -34.40
N ASN A 492 -17.88 6.12 -34.83
CA ASN A 492 -17.68 4.83 -35.46
C ASN A 492 -17.78 3.70 -34.44
N VAL A 493 -18.65 2.73 -34.67
CA VAL A 493 -18.90 1.63 -33.76
C VAL A 493 -18.66 0.30 -34.46
N LEU A 494 -17.79 -0.51 -33.85
CA LEU A 494 -17.65 -1.94 -34.08
C LEU A 494 -18.16 -2.68 -32.86
N VAL A 495 -18.67 -3.87 -33.00
CA VAL A 495 -19.14 -4.72 -31.91
C VAL A 495 -18.43 -6.06 -32.00
N LEU A 496 -17.81 -6.48 -30.89
CA LEU A 496 -17.25 -7.82 -30.73
C LEU A 496 -18.17 -8.62 -29.80
N LEU A 497 -18.64 -9.76 -30.27
CA LEU A 497 -19.54 -10.64 -29.56
C LEU A 497 -18.93 -12.04 -29.42
N ASP A 498 -19.26 -12.72 -28.35
CA ASP A 498 -19.03 -14.14 -28.22
C ASP A 498 -19.86 -14.90 -29.28
N ALA A 499 -19.35 -16.01 -29.79
CA ALA A 499 -20.09 -16.82 -30.75
C ALA A 499 -21.02 -17.79 -30.00
N GLU A 500 -22.13 -17.28 -29.52
CA GLU A 500 -23.18 -18.09 -28.87
C GLU A 500 -24.57 -17.69 -29.33
N ARG A 501 -25.59 -18.43 -28.87
CA ARG A 501 -26.99 -18.23 -29.32
C ARG A 501 -27.53 -16.85 -28.92
N GLU A 502 -27.22 -16.38 -27.70
CA GLU A 502 -27.70 -15.09 -27.18
C GLU A 502 -27.07 -13.93 -27.93
N SER A 503 -25.77 -13.99 -28.21
CA SER A 503 -25.03 -12.96 -28.95
C SER A 503 -25.45 -12.90 -30.43
N LYS A 504 -25.84 -14.03 -31.02
CA LYS A 504 -26.45 -14.04 -32.37
C LYS A 504 -27.80 -13.32 -32.37
N ALA A 505 -28.62 -13.50 -31.33
CA ALA A 505 -29.89 -12.77 -31.19
C ALA A 505 -29.63 -11.26 -31.00
N THR A 506 -28.62 -10.88 -30.19
CA THR A 506 -28.20 -9.48 -30.03
C THR A 506 -27.81 -8.85 -31.36
N LYS A 507 -27.03 -9.54 -32.19
CA LYS A 507 -26.71 -9.09 -33.56
C LYS A 507 -27.97 -8.84 -34.38
N ASP A 508 -28.90 -9.79 -34.40
CA ASP A 508 -30.17 -9.70 -35.16
C ASP A 508 -30.98 -8.47 -34.71
N ASP A 509 -31.03 -8.20 -33.39
CA ASP A 509 -31.72 -7.04 -32.83
C ASP A 509 -31.06 -5.71 -33.22
N LEU A 510 -29.74 -5.65 -33.20
CA LEU A 510 -28.97 -4.49 -33.65
C LEU A 510 -29.22 -4.17 -35.13
N LEU A 511 -29.29 -5.20 -35.97
CA LEU A 511 -29.54 -5.06 -37.40
C LEU A 511 -30.99 -4.66 -37.66
N LYS A 512 -31.96 -5.27 -37.01
CA LYS A 512 -33.40 -4.94 -37.09
C LYS A 512 -33.68 -3.49 -36.68
N ALA A 513 -33.01 -3.04 -35.59
CA ALA A 513 -33.10 -1.67 -35.10
C ALA A 513 -32.33 -0.66 -35.97
N LYS A 514 -31.61 -1.12 -37.02
CA LYS A 514 -30.78 -0.31 -37.90
C LYS A 514 -29.70 0.52 -37.18
N LEU A 515 -29.26 0.07 -36.04
CA LEU A 515 -28.23 0.74 -35.24
C LEU A 515 -26.84 0.58 -35.85
N ILE A 516 -26.55 -0.57 -36.46
CA ILE A 516 -25.26 -0.86 -37.10
C ILE A 516 -25.48 -1.69 -38.37
N ARG A 517 -24.41 -1.81 -39.17
CA ARG A 517 -24.39 -2.67 -40.35
C ARG A 517 -23.80 -4.05 -39.99
N ASP A 518 -24.17 -5.10 -40.71
CA ASP A 518 -23.67 -6.46 -40.51
C ASP A 518 -22.14 -6.55 -40.45
N LYS A 519 -21.44 -5.84 -41.33
CA LYS A 519 -19.97 -5.76 -41.37
C LYS A 519 -19.32 -5.15 -40.13
N ASN A 520 -20.08 -4.48 -39.26
CA ASN A 520 -19.59 -3.83 -38.04
C ASN A 520 -19.68 -4.78 -36.82
N VAL A 521 -20.19 -5.97 -36.99
CA VAL A 521 -20.24 -7.01 -35.94
C VAL A 521 -19.18 -8.05 -36.23
N VAL A 522 -18.31 -8.30 -35.28
CA VAL A 522 -17.26 -9.32 -35.30
C VAL A 522 -17.65 -10.38 -34.26
N PHE A 523 -17.53 -11.64 -34.60
CA PHE A 523 -17.62 -12.72 -33.62
C PHE A 523 -16.22 -13.23 -33.25
N VAL A 524 -16.01 -13.59 -32.01
CA VAL A 524 -14.74 -14.18 -31.54
C VAL A 524 -14.37 -15.40 -32.38
N SER A 525 -15.36 -16.20 -32.79
CA SER A 525 -15.13 -17.38 -33.62
C SER A 525 -14.47 -17.10 -34.98
N GLU A 526 -14.51 -15.85 -35.48
CA GLU A 526 -13.85 -15.47 -36.74
C GLU A 526 -12.31 -15.50 -36.66
N ALA A 527 -11.76 -15.49 -35.45
CA ALA A 527 -10.31 -15.63 -35.24
C ALA A 527 -9.78 -17.05 -35.54
N PHE A 528 -10.64 -18.03 -35.63
CA PHE A 528 -10.27 -19.43 -35.81
C PHE A 528 -10.41 -19.89 -37.27
N THR A 529 -9.54 -20.79 -37.69
CA THR A 529 -9.64 -21.44 -39.00
C THR A 529 -9.51 -22.96 -38.82
N PRO A 530 -10.59 -23.77 -39.03
CA PRO A 530 -11.96 -23.34 -39.34
C PRO A 530 -12.67 -22.68 -38.17
N SER A 531 -13.63 -21.78 -38.46
CA SER A 531 -14.39 -21.07 -37.43
C SER A 531 -15.35 -22.04 -36.71
N PRO A 532 -15.30 -22.14 -35.36
CA PRO A 532 -16.20 -22.95 -34.58
C PRO A 532 -17.60 -22.33 -34.50
N ASN A 533 -18.61 -23.16 -34.21
CA ASN A 533 -19.97 -22.67 -34.04
C ASN A 533 -20.18 -21.83 -32.76
N GLU A 534 -19.41 -22.10 -31.71
CA GLU A 534 -19.40 -21.41 -30.43
C GLU A 534 -17.97 -21.13 -30.01
N ALA A 535 -17.69 -19.91 -29.54
CA ALA A 535 -16.44 -19.50 -28.96
C ALA A 535 -16.64 -18.26 -28.08
N ASP A 536 -15.98 -18.23 -26.95
CA ASP A 536 -15.83 -17.06 -26.07
C ASP A 536 -14.41 -16.48 -26.23
N ILE A 537 -14.16 -15.32 -25.64
CA ILE A 537 -12.82 -14.73 -25.67
C ILE A 537 -11.77 -15.60 -24.94
N GLU A 538 -12.20 -16.38 -23.97
CA GLU A 538 -11.36 -17.33 -23.25
C GLU A 538 -10.88 -18.51 -24.12
N ASP A 539 -11.58 -18.80 -25.21
CA ASP A 539 -11.18 -19.85 -26.16
C ASP A 539 -10.00 -19.41 -27.07
N LEU A 540 -9.63 -18.14 -27.07
CA LEU A 540 -8.40 -17.65 -27.73
C LEU A 540 -7.14 -18.10 -26.99
N PHE A 541 -7.25 -18.45 -25.71
CA PHE A 541 -6.14 -19.03 -24.95
C PHE A 541 -5.99 -20.52 -25.25
N GLU A 542 -4.78 -21.01 -25.11
CA GLU A 542 -4.60 -22.46 -25.00
C GLU A 542 -5.38 -22.99 -23.78
N PRO A 543 -6.20 -24.03 -23.92
CA PRO A 543 -7.00 -24.55 -22.82
C PRO A 543 -6.23 -24.82 -21.54
N SER A 544 -5.00 -25.34 -21.65
CA SER A 544 -4.09 -25.62 -20.53
C SER A 544 -3.73 -24.36 -19.73
N VAL A 545 -3.54 -23.22 -20.39
CA VAL A 545 -3.21 -21.93 -19.75
C VAL A 545 -4.41 -21.40 -18.98
N TYR A 546 -5.58 -21.35 -19.62
CA TYR A 546 -6.79 -20.86 -18.95
C TYR A 546 -7.23 -21.76 -17.79
N GLU A 547 -7.13 -23.08 -17.97
CA GLU A 547 -7.39 -24.03 -16.88
C GLU A 547 -6.43 -23.86 -15.70
N ALA A 548 -5.15 -23.62 -15.94
CA ALA A 548 -4.17 -23.35 -14.89
C ALA A 548 -4.52 -22.08 -14.10
N LEU A 549 -4.91 -21.00 -14.80
CA LEU A 549 -5.38 -19.76 -14.18
C LEU A 549 -6.60 -20.00 -13.29
N VAL A 550 -7.56 -20.81 -13.75
CA VAL A 550 -8.74 -21.15 -12.95
C VAL A 550 -8.36 -21.99 -11.72
N ARG A 551 -7.55 -23.04 -11.89
CA ARG A 551 -7.13 -23.89 -10.77
C ARG A 551 -6.40 -23.09 -9.69
N GLU A 552 -5.57 -22.15 -10.09
CA GLU A 552 -4.82 -21.30 -9.17
C GLU A 552 -5.75 -20.28 -8.48
N SER A 553 -6.60 -19.58 -9.26
CA SER A 553 -7.53 -18.57 -8.70
C SER A 553 -8.63 -19.16 -7.80
N TYR A 554 -8.90 -20.47 -7.88
CA TYR A 554 -9.85 -21.20 -7.05
C TYR A 554 -9.17 -22.23 -6.12
N SER A 555 -7.86 -22.13 -5.92
CA SER A 555 -7.09 -23.13 -5.14
C SER A 555 -7.62 -23.33 -3.72
N THR A 556 -8.08 -22.27 -3.07
CA THR A 556 -8.64 -22.28 -1.72
C THR A 556 -9.96 -23.06 -1.65
N GLU A 557 -10.84 -22.89 -2.64
CA GLU A 557 -12.15 -23.55 -2.71
C GLU A 557 -12.01 -24.99 -3.19
N LEU A 558 -11.12 -25.25 -4.13
CA LEU A 558 -10.87 -26.58 -4.66
C LEU A 558 -10.22 -27.53 -3.63
N LYS A 559 -9.45 -27.02 -2.67
CA LYS A 559 -8.82 -27.83 -1.60
C LYS A 559 -8.12 -29.10 -2.12
N GLY A 560 -7.45 -29.00 -3.27
CA GLY A 560 -6.78 -30.12 -3.92
C GLY A 560 -7.68 -31.07 -4.74
N LYS A 561 -8.98 -30.79 -4.87
CA LYS A 561 -9.87 -31.54 -5.76
C LYS A 561 -9.51 -31.27 -7.21
N THR A 562 -9.58 -32.31 -8.04
CA THR A 562 -9.32 -32.19 -9.47
C THR A 562 -10.60 -31.78 -10.19
N LEU A 563 -10.54 -30.74 -11.03
CA LEU A 563 -11.60 -30.36 -11.95
C LEU A 563 -11.66 -31.42 -13.09
N GLN A 564 -12.81 -32.06 -13.22
CA GLN A 564 -13.10 -32.95 -14.36
C GLN A 564 -13.85 -32.15 -15.41
N LEU A 565 -13.18 -31.87 -16.52
CA LEU A 565 -13.76 -31.10 -17.61
C LEU A 565 -14.42 -31.99 -18.65
N ASN A 566 -15.62 -31.64 -19.06
CA ASN A 566 -16.32 -32.34 -20.13
C ASN A 566 -15.93 -31.75 -21.49
N GLU A 567 -15.05 -32.44 -22.21
CA GLU A 567 -14.55 -32.01 -23.52
C GLU A 567 -15.64 -31.90 -24.62
N ASN A 568 -16.82 -32.48 -24.40
CA ASN A 568 -17.95 -32.32 -25.34
C ASN A 568 -18.56 -30.91 -25.31
N ILE A 569 -18.26 -30.09 -24.31
CA ILE A 569 -18.70 -28.71 -24.25
C ILE A 569 -17.66 -27.85 -25.03
N PRO A 570 -18.05 -27.16 -26.10
CA PRO A 570 -17.11 -26.46 -26.96
C PRO A 570 -16.32 -25.37 -26.25
N ARG A 571 -16.97 -24.52 -25.42
CA ARG A 571 -16.42 -23.35 -24.77
C ARG A 571 -15.69 -23.68 -23.47
N VAL A 572 -14.44 -23.30 -23.33
CA VAL A 572 -13.60 -23.57 -22.17
C VAL A 572 -14.19 -22.98 -20.89
N ALA A 573 -14.62 -21.73 -20.92
CA ALA A 573 -15.25 -21.09 -19.75
C ALA A 573 -16.51 -21.84 -19.30
N LYS A 574 -17.33 -22.34 -20.23
CA LYS A 574 -18.53 -23.12 -19.92
C LYS A 574 -18.24 -24.52 -19.36
N ARG A 575 -17.18 -25.19 -19.87
CA ARG A 575 -16.70 -26.46 -19.28
C ARG A 575 -16.34 -26.27 -17.82
N ILE A 576 -15.61 -25.22 -17.52
CA ILE A 576 -15.15 -24.88 -16.18
C ILE A 576 -16.33 -24.50 -15.27
N GLU A 577 -17.27 -23.70 -15.77
CA GLU A 577 -18.49 -23.35 -15.03
C GLU A 577 -19.26 -24.58 -14.57
N VAL A 578 -19.48 -25.53 -15.48
CA VAL A 578 -20.18 -26.79 -15.20
C VAL A 578 -19.41 -27.61 -14.16
N ALA A 579 -18.12 -27.80 -14.34
CA ALA A 579 -17.27 -28.57 -13.43
C ALA A 579 -17.18 -27.97 -12.02
N LEU A 580 -17.08 -26.66 -11.90
CA LEU A 580 -17.07 -25.97 -10.60
C LEU A 580 -18.45 -26.05 -9.92
N LYS A 581 -19.54 -25.93 -10.70
CA LYS A 581 -20.90 -26.06 -10.19
C LYS A 581 -21.19 -27.44 -9.60
N GLU A 582 -20.66 -28.50 -10.19
CA GLU A 582 -20.73 -29.86 -9.65
C GLU A 582 -20.05 -30.00 -8.30
N LEU A 583 -19.01 -29.17 -8.04
CA LEU A 583 -18.32 -29.09 -6.76
C LEU A 583 -18.97 -28.11 -5.78
N GLY A 584 -20.10 -27.47 -6.16
CA GLY A 584 -20.78 -26.45 -5.35
C GLY A 584 -20.08 -25.09 -5.33
N ILE A 585 -19.21 -24.81 -6.29
CA ILE A 585 -18.42 -23.58 -6.38
C ILE A 585 -19.00 -22.70 -7.51
N SER A 586 -19.27 -21.43 -7.22
CA SER A 586 -19.71 -20.47 -8.23
C SER A 586 -18.52 -19.98 -9.06
N PHE A 587 -18.67 -20.03 -10.39
CA PHE A 587 -17.64 -19.55 -11.30
C PHE A 587 -17.84 -18.07 -11.65
N TYR A 588 -16.77 -17.28 -11.56
CA TYR A 588 -16.71 -15.87 -11.98
C TYR A 588 -15.50 -15.66 -12.89
N LYS A 589 -15.74 -15.34 -14.16
CA LYS A 589 -14.68 -15.07 -15.17
C LYS A 589 -13.66 -14.01 -14.71
N THR A 590 -14.08 -13.08 -13.88
CA THR A 590 -13.21 -12.01 -13.34
C THR A 590 -12.05 -12.51 -12.48
N ARG A 591 -12.17 -13.67 -11.80
CA ARG A 591 -11.10 -14.22 -10.94
C ARG A 591 -9.89 -14.69 -11.76
N PRO A 592 -10.03 -15.62 -12.70
CA PRO A 592 -8.90 -16.05 -13.55
C PRO A 592 -8.38 -14.91 -14.43
N THR A 593 -9.25 -13.99 -14.89
CA THR A 593 -8.80 -12.84 -15.68
C THR A 593 -7.92 -11.89 -14.87
N ARG A 594 -8.21 -11.65 -13.60
CA ARG A 594 -7.33 -10.85 -12.73
C ARG A 594 -5.97 -11.52 -12.54
N LEU A 595 -5.98 -12.81 -12.27
CA LEU A 595 -4.73 -13.57 -12.15
C LEU A 595 -3.93 -13.51 -13.45
N PHE A 596 -4.60 -13.61 -14.60
CA PHE A 596 -3.99 -13.39 -15.91
C PHE A 596 -3.31 -12.02 -16.00
N LEU A 597 -3.99 -10.93 -15.62
CA LEU A 597 -3.40 -9.58 -15.65
C LEU A 597 -2.16 -9.48 -14.76
N THR A 598 -2.22 -10.04 -13.55
CA THR A 598 -1.06 -10.07 -12.64
C THR A 598 0.12 -10.82 -13.25
N LYS A 599 -0.14 -12.01 -13.83
CA LYS A 599 0.91 -12.82 -14.46
C LYS A 599 1.42 -12.23 -15.77
N MET A 600 0.61 -11.48 -16.48
CA MET A 600 1.05 -10.73 -17.67
C MET A 600 2.15 -9.71 -17.36
N ALA A 601 2.14 -9.13 -16.16
CA ALA A 601 3.19 -8.20 -15.73
C ALA A 601 4.52 -8.89 -15.40
N SER A 602 4.49 -10.14 -14.90
CA SER A 602 5.69 -10.87 -14.45
C SER A 602 6.14 -11.96 -15.42
N GLU A 603 5.20 -12.67 -16.05
CA GLU A 603 5.44 -13.87 -16.85
C GLU A 603 4.64 -13.91 -18.17
N PRO A 604 4.71 -12.85 -19.01
CA PRO A 604 3.85 -12.74 -20.20
C PRO A 604 4.01 -13.92 -21.18
N GLU A 605 5.20 -14.49 -21.29
CA GLU A 605 5.47 -15.60 -22.21
C GLU A 605 4.76 -16.90 -21.81
N ASN A 606 4.55 -17.11 -20.51
CA ASN A 606 3.80 -18.25 -20.00
C ASN A 606 2.29 -18.09 -20.22
N MET A 607 1.81 -16.83 -20.27
CA MET A 607 0.39 -16.51 -20.46
C MET A 607 -0.01 -16.47 -21.93
N LEU A 608 0.92 -16.17 -22.80
CA LEU A 608 0.71 -15.98 -24.24
C LEU A 608 1.62 -16.91 -25.07
N PRO A 609 1.39 -18.25 -25.04
CA PRO A 609 2.07 -19.17 -25.95
C PRO A 609 1.75 -18.79 -27.42
N GLU A 610 2.59 -19.23 -28.35
CA GLU A 610 2.58 -18.86 -29.76
C GLU A 610 1.18 -18.98 -30.40
N ARG A 611 0.48 -20.09 -30.14
CA ARG A 611 -0.87 -20.32 -30.65
C ARG A 611 -1.90 -19.31 -30.12
N THR A 612 -1.82 -18.94 -28.85
CA THR A 612 -2.64 -17.90 -28.24
C THR A 612 -2.40 -16.56 -28.92
N VAL A 613 -1.12 -16.19 -29.12
CA VAL A 613 -0.73 -14.96 -29.83
C VAL A 613 -1.27 -14.94 -31.26
N GLU A 614 -1.21 -16.06 -31.99
CA GLU A 614 -1.74 -16.15 -33.34
C GLU A 614 -3.25 -15.88 -33.39
N TYR A 615 -4.04 -16.43 -32.48
CA TYR A 615 -5.48 -16.19 -32.43
C TYR A 615 -5.82 -14.74 -32.12
N PHE A 616 -5.13 -14.13 -31.14
CA PHE A 616 -5.35 -12.71 -30.86
C PHE A 616 -4.92 -11.81 -32.04
N LYS A 617 -3.81 -12.10 -32.70
CA LYS A 617 -3.40 -11.37 -33.92
C LYS A 617 -4.43 -11.51 -35.04
N ALA A 618 -4.99 -12.71 -35.24
CA ALA A 618 -6.03 -12.93 -36.23
C ALA A 618 -7.29 -12.10 -35.92
N LEU A 619 -7.73 -12.09 -34.65
CA LEU A 619 -8.85 -11.26 -34.19
C LEU A 619 -8.58 -9.77 -34.40
N PHE A 620 -7.39 -9.30 -33.98
CA PHE A 620 -6.99 -7.89 -34.12
C PHE A 620 -6.92 -7.46 -35.59
N ALA A 621 -6.45 -8.35 -36.47
CA ALA A 621 -6.43 -8.09 -37.92
C ALA A 621 -7.85 -7.88 -38.49
N ILE A 622 -8.80 -8.70 -38.06
CA ILE A 622 -10.21 -8.57 -38.49
C ILE A 622 -10.79 -7.24 -38.00
N ILE A 623 -10.58 -6.91 -36.71
CA ILE A 623 -11.08 -5.67 -36.11
C ILE A 623 -10.49 -4.45 -36.82
N ASN A 624 -9.17 -4.37 -36.97
CA ASN A 624 -8.49 -3.25 -37.62
C ASN A 624 -8.90 -3.10 -39.09
N GLN A 625 -9.02 -4.21 -39.84
CA GLN A 625 -9.48 -4.18 -41.21
C GLN A 625 -10.90 -3.62 -41.35
N ARG A 626 -11.78 -3.94 -40.42
CA ARG A 626 -13.15 -3.41 -40.42
C ARG A 626 -13.19 -1.93 -40.06
N LEU A 627 -12.27 -1.49 -39.18
CA LEU A 627 -12.10 -0.09 -38.81
C LEU A 627 -11.65 0.75 -40.04
N ASP A 628 -10.60 0.33 -40.73
CA ASP A 628 -10.05 1.03 -41.88
C ASP A 628 -11.07 1.21 -43.04
N LYS A 629 -11.93 0.21 -43.23
CA LYS A 629 -13.01 0.29 -44.22
C LYS A 629 -14.06 1.36 -43.92
N HIS A 630 -14.13 1.83 -42.66
CA HIS A 630 -14.96 2.96 -42.26
C HIS A 630 -14.29 4.30 -42.58
N ALA A 631 -13.01 4.46 -42.26
CA ALA A 631 -12.24 5.69 -42.44
C ALA A 631 -12.18 6.15 -43.93
N VAL A 632 -12.17 5.21 -44.86
CA VAL A 632 -12.07 5.51 -46.29
C VAL A 632 -13.39 6.05 -46.91
N LYS A 633 -14.55 5.81 -46.30
CA LYS A 633 -15.85 6.29 -46.83
C LYS A 633 -16.26 7.69 -46.37
N GLU A 634 -15.69 8.23 -45.31
CA GLU A 634 -16.02 9.57 -44.80
C GLU A 634 -15.18 10.71 -45.41
N ARG A 635 -14.09 10.38 -46.11
CA ARG A 635 -13.30 11.38 -46.86
C ARG A 635 -13.84 11.60 -48.26
N LYS A 636 -15.08 12.07 -48.43
CA LYS A 636 -15.44 12.81 -49.60
C LYS A 636 -15.07 14.27 -49.37
N PRO A 637 -14.23 14.88 -50.20
CA PRO A 637 -13.96 16.31 -50.11
C PRO A 637 -15.28 17.07 -50.34
N PHE A 638 -15.54 18.03 -49.47
CA PHE A 638 -16.48 19.10 -49.80
C PHE A 638 -15.92 19.76 -51.05
N GLU A 639 -16.58 19.58 -52.16
CA GLU A 639 -16.41 20.47 -53.30
C GLU A 639 -17.14 21.78 -52.98
N PRO A 640 -16.52 22.94 -53.29
CA PRO A 640 -16.96 24.26 -52.85
C PRO A 640 -18.27 24.73 -53.48
#